data_adfdcde4f3a528018c285ae072e36d7c
#
_entry.id   adfdcde4f3a528018c285ae072e36d7c
#
_cell.length_a   1.000
_cell.length_b   1.000
_cell.length_c   1.000
_cell.angle_alpha   90.00
_cell.angle_beta   90.00
_cell.angle_gamma   90.00
#
_symmetry.space_group_name_H-M   'P 1'
#
loop_
_entity.id
_entity.type
_entity.pdbx_description
1 polymer ?
#
loop_
_entity_poly.entity_id
_entity_poly.type
_entity_poly.pdbx_seq_one_letter_code
_entity_poly.pdbx_strand_id
1 'polypeptide(L)'
;MSPAEIPVEAWLLFAAPVAAILFGFFILRPTKPEWTHIPILISCAIVTACAFALAARVYTGHSFDVNVWRWAAVGKWAVDFGLRVDGPGTAVLSMVALVGSLIHVYAAGYMKGDPGFSRFFLVFHLFFLAMIGLLTANNYVQLYLFWELVGVASYLLVGFWFHKESARKAALKAFMVNRIGDFGFLIALLYILSNFKVAHFNLIYLQVAYAQQNAALPEMLPVIGLLLIWAACAKSAQFPLYFWLPDAMEGPTPTSALMHAATMVTAGVFLLVRSWPLIAVTPWLPPLVAGIGAFTAVFAAVIAATKKDLKRILAYSTVSHLGIMMLALGLGQIGLAIFHLVVHGFFKAVLFLCAGNVGHAIHQPTANVDDVGGWRKALPWTYACFLIAALSLSGIWPFAGFFSKDAILDVAWEHGGWIKWASLLIAFGSAFYISRMLFLTFHGDRPEQKGLKAHPHEAEPILVVPVFFIALGAAFAGLLAPGISRLVLYGWSGLPLGLPGLAGVLNLPGTPEIAQLTFKDALGRGCGMAALGFAAAYYLTMVDAGWDWRWRRNSPRLEAAFESDFGWKTFVMWLADRVAAGARFCGRVLDKKWWDGLIEGSADGARGLSETLAGYASGRLNDYLWWIAAAAALLMGRALR
;
A
#
# COMPACT_ATOMS: atom_id res chain seq x y z
N MET A 1 9.47 -15.75 26.04
CA MET A 1 8.03 -16.02 26.19
C MET A 1 7.73 -17.30 25.44
N SER A 2 7.15 -18.29 26.08
CA SER A 2 6.71 -19.52 25.43
C SER A 2 5.38 -19.27 24.68
N PRO A 3 5.00 -20.08 23.68
CA PRO A 3 3.70 -19.95 23.00
C PRO A 3 2.49 -19.99 23.95
N ALA A 4 2.62 -20.65 25.09
CA ALA A 4 1.58 -20.73 26.14
C ALA A 4 1.37 -19.40 26.90
N GLU A 5 2.32 -18.48 26.83
CA GLU A 5 2.26 -17.18 27.52
C GLU A 5 1.78 -16.04 26.60
N ILE A 6 1.45 -16.36 25.33
CA ILE A 6 0.94 -15.37 24.38
C ILE A 6 -0.46 -14.91 24.86
N PRO A 7 -0.69 -13.60 24.98
CA PRO A 7 -2.00 -13.07 25.39
C PRO A 7 -3.11 -13.52 24.43
N VAL A 8 -4.29 -13.80 25.00
CA VAL A 8 -5.47 -14.24 24.22
C VAL A 8 -5.83 -13.22 23.12
N GLU A 9 -5.66 -11.94 23.42
CA GLU A 9 -5.91 -10.85 22.48
C GLU A 9 -5.08 -10.99 21.19
N ALA A 10 -3.85 -11.48 21.30
CA ALA A 10 -2.97 -11.69 20.14
C ALA A 10 -3.42 -12.88 19.28
N TRP A 11 -3.96 -13.93 19.88
CA TRP A 11 -4.58 -15.05 19.15
C TRP A 11 -5.88 -14.64 18.46
N LEU A 12 -6.71 -13.84 19.13
CA LEU A 12 -7.99 -13.38 18.60
C LEU A 12 -7.82 -12.44 17.40
N LEU A 13 -6.68 -11.73 17.26
CA LEU A 13 -6.38 -10.93 16.07
C LEU A 13 -6.42 -11.75 14.78
N PHE A 14 -6.10 -13.03 14.84
CA PHE A 14 -6.12 -13.95 13.69
C PHE A 14 -7.33 -14.88 13.70
N ALA A 15 -7.63 -15.44 14.85
CA ALA A 15 -8.70 -16.44 14.96
C ALA A 15 -10.08 -15.87 14.60
N ALA A 16 -10.40 -14.64 15.03
CA ALA A 16 -11.70 -14.03 14.73
C ALA A 16 -11.87 -13.74 13.23
N PRO A 17 -10.92 -13.11 12.50
CA PRO A 17 -11.06 -12.92 11.06
C PRO A 17 -11.09 -14.21 10.26
N VAL A 18 -10.25 -15.19 10.61
CA VAL A 18 -10.22 -16.48 9.93
C VAL A 18 -11.55 -17.21 10.11
N ALA A 19 -12.07 -17.28 11.35
CA ALA A 19 -13.37 -17.89 11.63
C ALA A 19 -14.51 -17.20 10.89
N ALA A 20 -14.52 -15.85 10.85
CA ALA A 20 -15.53 -15.09 10.12
C ALA A 20 -15.49 -15.33 8.61
N ILE A 21 -14.29 -15.41 8.01
CA ILE A 21 -14.12 -15.73 6.59
C ILE A 21 -14.60 -17.15 6.29
N LEU A 22 -14.17 -18.14 7.07
CA LEU A 22 -14.55 -19.55 6.86
C LEU A 22 -16.06 -19.76 7.04
N PHE A 23 -16.65 -19.21 8.11
CA PHE A 23 -18.09 -19.26 8.34
C PHE A 23 -18.87 -18.56 7.23
N GLY A 24 -18.43 -17.37 6.82
CA GLY A 24 -19.03 -16.63 5.73
C GLY A 24 -18.94 -17.37 4.41
N PHE A 25 -17.81 -18.00 4.10
CA PHE A 25 -17.59 -18.69 2.82
C PHE A 25 -18.33 -20.03 2.75
N PHE A 26 -18.22 -20.88 3.77
CA PHE A 26 -18.77 -22.25 3.72
C PHE A 26 -20.23 -22.32 4.13
N ILE A 27 -20.71 -21.44 5.01
CA ILE A 27 -22.07 -21.51 5.58
C ILE A 27 -22.97 -20.42 4.99
N LEU A 28 -22.59 -19.14 5.10
CA LEU A 28 -23.49 -18.05 4.73
C LEU A 28 -23.57 -17.82 3.22
N ARG A 29 -22.46 -17.86 2.50
CA ARG A 29 -22.45 -17.64 1.06
C ARG A 29 -23.40 -18.58 0.28
N PRO A 30 -23.48 -19.89 0.56
CA PRO A 30 -24.43 -20.79 -0.11
C PRO A 30 -25.86 -20.70 0.42
N THR A 31 -26.09 -20.22 1.65
CA THR A 31 -27.41 -20.25 2.31
C THR A 31 -28.08 -18.89 2.40
N LYS A 32 -27.37 -17.88 2.92
CA LYS A 32 -27.85 -16.52 3.18
C LYS A 32 -26.76 -15.50 2.86
N PRO A 33 -26.42 -15.27 1.59
CA PRO A 33 -25.30 -14.42 1.17
C PRO A 33 -25.40 -12.98 1.68
N GLU A 34 -26.59 -12.46 1.89
CA GLU A 34 -26.86 -11.11 2.43
C GLU A 34 -26.44 -10.96 3.90
N TRP A 35 -26.25 -12.04 4.63
CA TRP A 35 -25.85 -12.03 6.04
C TRP A 35 -24.33 -12.17 6.25
N THR A 36 -23.55 -12.32 5.16
CA THR A 36 -22.10 -12.53 5.22
C THR A 36 -21.36 -11.42 5.97
N HIS A 37 -21.89 -10.19 5.97
CA HIS A 37 -21.30 -9.06 6.69
C HIS A 37 -21.38 -9.18 8.23
N ILE A 38 -22.36 -9.92 8.80
CA ILE A 38 -22.59 -9.97 10.25
C ILE A 38 -21.40 -10.58 11.00
N PRO A 39 -20.92 -11.82 10.73
CA PRO A 39 -19.76 -12.38 11.41
C PRO A 39 -18.49 -11.56 11.16
N ILE A 40 -18.39 -10.92 10.00
CA ILE A 40 -17.26 -10.04 9.66
C ILE A 40 -17.26 -8.80 10.54
N LEU A 41 -18.41 -8.15 10.75
CA LEU A 41 -18.51 -6.99 11.65
C LEU A 41 -18.24 -7.36 13.11
N ILE A 42 -18.69 -8.52 13.56
CA ILE A 42 -18.35 -9.06 14.90
C ILE A 42 -16.83 -9.24 15.01
N SER A 43 -16.21 -9.88 14.01
CA SER A 43 -14.75 -10.03 13.94
C SER A 43 -14.02 -8.67 13.98
N CYS A 44 -14.49 -7.68 13.23
CA CYS A 44 -13.95 -6.33 13.25
C CYS A 44 -13.98 -5.71 14.66
N ALA A 45 -15.07 -5.86 15.39
CA ALA A 45 -15.19 -5.37 16.77
C ALA A 45 -14.19 -6.07 17.70
N ILE A 46 -14.07 -7.40 17.62
CA ILE A 46 -13.09 -8.19 18.38
C ILE A 46 -11.66 -7.74 18.07
N VAL A 47 -11.30 -7.63 16.79
CA VAL A 47 -9.96 -7.18 16.36
C VAL A 47 -9.65 -5.78 16.89
N THR A 48 -10.62 -4.87 16.85
CA THR A 48 -10.44 -3.50 17.37
C THR A 48 -10.18 -3.52 18.87
N ALA A 49 -10.98 -4.25 19.64
CA ALA A 49 -10.77 -4.39 21.08
C ALA A 49 -9.40 -4.99 21.42
N CYS A 50 -9.01 -6.05 20.70
CA CYS A 50 -7.70 -6.71 20.87
C CYS A 50 -6.54 -5.77 20.51
N ALA A 51 -6.64 -5.01 19.42
CA ALA A 51 -5.61 -4.07 19.01
C ALA A 51 -5.36 -2.98 20.07
N PHE A 52 -6.42 -2.41 20.63
CA PHE A 52 -6.30 -1.43 21.71
C PHE A 52 -5.79 -2.05 23.02
N ALA A 53 -6.20 -3.27 23.36
CA ALA A 53 -5.67 -3.98 24.53
C ALA A 53 -4.15 -4.23 24.39
N LEU A 54 -3.69 -4.66 23.22
CA LEU A 54 -2.27 -4.84 22.94
C LEU A 54 -1.50 -3.51 22.94
N ALA A 55 -2.07 -2.44 22.40
CA ALA A 55 -1.47 -1.11 22.47
C ALA A 55 -1.33 -0.62 23.92
N ALA A 56 -2.32 -0.86 24.77
CA ALA A 56 -2.26 -0.54 26.19
C ALA A 56 -1.15 -1.35 26.92
N ARG A 57 -0.99 -2.64 26.59
CA ARG A 57 0.13 -3.46 27.11
C ARG A 57 1.49 -2.90 26.70
N VAL A 58 1.66 -2.56 25.41
CA VAL A 58 2.92 -1.99 24.92
C VAL A 58 3.19 -0.62 25.56
N TYR A 59 2.15 0.21 25.73
CA TYR A 59 2.28 1.51 26.40
C TYR A 59 2.77 1.40 27.85
N THR A 60 2.45 0.28 28.54
CA THR A 60 2.95 -0.04 29.88
C THR A 60 4.29 -0.79 29.89
N GLY A 61 4.94 -0.93 28.73
CA GLY A 61 6.26 -1.55 28.62
C GLY A 61 6.26 -3.07 28.34
N HIS A 62 5.10 -3.69 28.11
CA HIS A 62 4.98 -5.13 27.86
C HIS A 62 4.91 -5.43 26.34
N SER A 63 5.98 -5.13 25.62
CA SER A 63 6.15 -5.59 24.23
C SER A 63 6.65 -7.04 24.21
N PHE A 64 6.33 -7.79 23.17
CA PHE A 64 6.83 -9.15 23.00
C PHE A 64 7.10 -9.51 21.53
N ASP A 65 8.01 -10.46 21.36
CA ASP A 65 8.38 -11.06 20.07
C ASP A 65 8.57 -12.56 20.32
N VAL A 66 7.71 -13.38 19.72
CA VAL A 66 7.67 -14.81 19.99
C VAL A 66 7.48 -15.61 18.71
N ASN A 67 8.20 -16.73 18.60
CA ASN A 67 8.00 -17.72 17.55
C ASN A 67 6.89 -18.70 18.00
N VAL A 68 5.81 -18.77 17.21
CA VAL A 68 4.63 -19.57 17.53
C VAL A 68 4.82 -21.02 17.10
N TRP A 69 5.22 -21.26 15.83
CA TRP A 69 5.56 -22.58 15.32
C TRP A 69 6.62 -22.48 14.21
N ARG A 70 7.34 -23.56 14.00
CA ARG A 70 8.25 -23.67 12.86
C ARG A 70 7.46 -23.99 11.61
N TRP A 71 7.48 -23.03 10.64
CA TRP A 71 6.75 -23.19 9.39
C TRP A 71 7.52 -24.03 8.37
N ALA A 72 8.81 -23.74 8.18
CA ALA A 72 9.65 -24.46 7.24
C ALA A 72 11.09 -24.57 7.77
N ALA A 73 11.75 -25.69 7.48
CA ALA A 73 13.18 -25.87 7.74
C ALA A 73 13.82 -26.58 6.54
N VAL A 74 14.88 -25.97 5.99
CA VAL A 74 15.64 -26.52 4.86
C VAL A 74 17.13 -26.39 5.19
N GLY A 75 17.77 -27.52 5.48
CA GLY A 75 19.16 -27.54 5.90
C GLY A 75 19.39 -26.73 7.19
N LYS A 76 20.22 -25.69 7.12
CA LYS A 76 20.50 -24.78 8.25
C LYS A 76 19.49 -23.64 8.38
N TRP A 77 18.55 -23.50 7.46
CA TRP A 77 17.58 -22.41 7.41
C TRP A 77 16.27 -22.85 8.03
N ALA A 78 15.81 -22.10 9.02
CA ALA A 78 14.52 -22.27 9.64
C ALA A 78 13.73 -20.97 9.51
N VAL A 79 12.48 -21.09 9.10
CA VAL A 79 11.50 -20.00 9.07
C VAL A 79 10.40 -20.34 10.06
N ASP A 80 10.29 -19.53 11.07
CA ASP A 80 9.25 -19.67 12.08
C ASP A 80 8.11 -18.69 11.75
N PHE A 81 6.89 -19.10 12.02
CA PHE A 81 5.75 -18.19 12.07
C PHE A 81 5.72 -17.57 13.46
N GLY A 82 5.87 -16.27 13.53
CA GLY A 82 6.01 -15.56 14.79
C GLY A 82 5.02 -14.42 14.94
N LEU A 83 5.01 -13.84 16.11
CA LEU A 83 4.16 -12.74 16.48
C LEU A 83 4.99 -11.66 17.19
N ARG A 84 5.02 -10.47 16.59
CA ARG A 84 5.68 -9.31 17.15
C ARG A 84 4.65 -8.24 17.50
N VAL A 85 4.62 -7.87 18.77
CA VAL A 85 3.77 -6.84 19.33
C VAL A 85 4.66 -5.78 19.95
N ASP A 86 4.89 -4.71 19.21
CA ASP A 86 5.77 -3.60 19.57
C ASP A 86 5.12 -2.25 19.28
N GLY A 87 5.76 -1.15 19.66
CA GLY A 87 5.19 0.18 19.55
C GLY A 87 4.82 0.61 18.12
N PRO A 88 5.73 0.57 17.15
CA PRO A 88 5.41 0.89 15.76
C PRO A 88 4.28 0.03 15.19
N GLY A 89 4.32 -1.28 15.44
CA GLY A 89 3.30 -2.22 14.98
C GLY A 89 1.94 -1.95 15.59
N THR A 90 1.86 -1.78 16.91
CA THR A 90 0.58 -1.56 17.62
C THR A 90 -0.02 -0.18 17.37
N ALA A 91 0.78 0.86 17.18
CA ALA A 91 0.29 2.18 16.81
C ALA A 91 -0.47 2.14 15.47
N VAL A 92 0.14 1.52 14.46
CA VAL A 92 -0.49 1.37 13.13
C VAL A 92 -1.64 0.37 13.20
N LEU A 93 -1.49 -0.76 13.91
CA LEU A 93 -2.52 -1.79 14.08
C LEU A 93 -3.80 -1.22 14.70
N SER A 94 -3.70 -0.39 15.75
CA SER A 94 -4.86 0.23 16.40
C SER A 94 -5.63 1.14 15.44
N MET A 95 -4.92 1.93 14.61
CA MET A 95 -5.53 2.76 13.57
C MET A 95 -6.18 1.91 12.50
N VAL A 96 -5.48 0.89 11.97
CA VAL A 96 -6.01 -0.03 10.95
C VAL A 96 -7.26 -0.74 11.46
N ALA A 97 -7.23 -1.25 12.69
CA ALA A 97 -8.34 -1.96 13.31
C ALA A 97 -9.57 -1.05 13.45
N LEU A 98 -9.42 0.15 14.03
CA LEU A 98 -10.53 1.08 14.24
C LEU A 98 -11.11 1.60 12.93
N VAL A 99 -10.26 2.20 12.08
CA VAL A 99 -10.68 2.79 10.81
C VAL A 99 -11.20 1.70 9.87
N GLY A 100 -10.53 0.57 9.78
CA GLY A 100 -10.95 -0.57 8.97
C GLY A 100 -12.31 -1.11 9.39
N SER A 101 -12.56 -1.26 10.71
CA SER A 101 -13.86 -1.71 11.24
C SER A 101 -14.99 -0.75 10.89
N LEU A 102 -14.78 0.55 11.03
CA LEU A 102 -15.78 1.56 10.67
C LEU A 102 -16.03 1.60 9.15
N ILE A 103 -15.01 1.37 8.33
CA ILE A 103 -15.18 1.23 6.87
C ILE A 103 -15.97 -0.05 6.53
N HIS A 104 -15.82 -1.16 7.28
CA HIS A 104 -16.65 -2.35 7.07
C HIS A 104 -18.13 -2.08 7.38
N VAL A 105 -18.43 -1.29 8.43
CA VAL A 105 -19.81 -0.85 8.71
C VAL A 105 -20.36 0.00 7.57
N TYR A 106 -19.59 0.98 7.09
CA TYR A 106 -19.94 1.79 5.91
C TYR A 106 -20.20 0.92 4.68
N ALA A 107 -19.33 -0.08 4.45
CA ALA A 107 -19.44 -0.98 3.31
C ALA A 107 -20.75 -1.79 3.32
N ALA A 108 -21.32 -2.12 4.49
CA ALA A 108 -22.58 -2.83 4.60
C ALA A 108 -23.76 -2.04 4.01
N GLY A 109 -23.75 -0.71 4.19
CA GLY A 109 -24.72 0.17 3.52
C GLY A 109 -24.40 0.38 2.04
N TYR A 110 -23.13 0.69 1.72
CA TYR A 110 -22.70 1.04 0.36
C TYR A 110 -22.87 -0.08 -0.66
N MET A 111 -22.60 -1.33 -0.26
CA MET A 111 -22.69 -2.53 -1.14
C MET A 111 -24.07 -3.20 -1.10
N LYS A 112 -25.03 -2.66 -0.35
CA LYS A 112 -26.37 -3.22 -0.24
C LYS A 112 -27.02 -3.34 -1.62
N GLY A 113 -27.49 -4.55 -1.95
CA GLY A 113 -28.11 -4.83 -3.25
C GLY A 113 -27.15 -5.20 -4.39
N ASP A 114 -25.83 -5.13 -4.19
CA ASP A 114 -24.86 -5.62 -5.18
C ASP A 114 -24.87 -7.17 -5.23
N PRO A 115 -25.00 -7.78 -6.44
CA PRO A 115 -24.96 -9.24 -6.58
C PRO A 115 -23.69 -9.90 -6.05
N GLY A 116 -22.59 -9.16 -5.98
CA GLY A 116 -21.31 -9.61 -5.44
C GLY A 116 -21.13 -9.38 -3.93
N PHE A 117 -22.17 -8.99 -3.19
CA PHE A 117 -22.09 -8.57 -1.79
C PHE A 117 -21.29 -9.54 -0.91
N SER A 118 -21.61 -10.83 -0.91
CA SER A 118 -20.89 -11.83 -0.13
C SER A 118 -19.43 -11.96 -0.55
N ARG A 119 -19.15 -12.00 -1.87
CA ARG A 119 -17.78 -12.05 -2.40
C ARG A 119 -16.99 -10.82 -1.98
N PHE A 120 -17.61 -9.64 -2.01
CA PHE A 120 -16.98 -8.40 -1.57
C PHE A 120 -16.51 -8.50 -0.11
N PHE A 121 -17.40 -8.85 0.80
CA PHE A 121 -17.08 -8.90 2.23
C PHE A 121 -16.01 -9.93 2.57
N LEU A 122 -16.01 -11.09 1.93
CA LEU A 122 -15.00 -12.12 2.15
C LEU A 122 -13.60 -11.65 1.72
N VAL A 123 -13.47 -11.07 0.54
CA VAL A 123 -12.19 -10.56 0.04
C VAL A 123 -11.76 -9.31 0.80
N PHE A 124 -12.70 -8.45 1.16
CA PHE A 124 -12.44 -7.24 1.92
C PHE A 124 -11.91 -7.54 3.33
N HIS A 125 -12.48 -8.56 3.96
CA HIS A 125 -12.00 -9.02 5.27
C HIS A 125 -10.69 -9.80 5.19
N LEU A 126 -10.45 -10.55 4.10
CA LEU A 126 -9.15 -11.15 3.81
C LEU A 126 -8.05 -10.08 3.68
N PHE A 127 -8.36 -8.97 3.01
CA PHE A 127 -7.46 -7.83 2.89
C PHE A 127 -7.11 -7.21 4.26
N PHE A 128 -8.12 -7.09 5.13
CA PHE A 128 -7.95 -6.62 6.50
C PHE A 128 -7.08 -7.57 7.33
N LEU A 129 -7.34 -8.89 7.29
CA LEU A 129 -6.53 -9.93 7.92
C LEU A 129 -5.07 -9.90 7.42
N ALA A 130 -4.87 -9.76 6.10
CA ALA A 130 -3.54 -9.70 5.53
C ALA A 130 -2.72 -8.52 6.07
N MET A 131 -3.36 -7.37 6.26
CA MET A 131 -2.69 -6.21 6.88
C MET A 131 -2.35 -6.43 8.35
N ILE A 132 -3.23 -7.07 9.12
CA ILE A 132 -2.94 -7.46 10.52
C ILE A 132 -1.70 -8.35 10.57
N GLY A 133 -1.63 -9.38 9.70
CA GLY A 133 -0.49 -10.29 9.62
C GLY A 133 0.81 -9.59 9.22
N LEU A 134 0.73 -8.60 8.32
CA LEU A 134 1.87 -7.80 7.91
C LEU A 134 2.44 -6.97 9.08
N LEU A 135 1.56 -6.32 9.85
CA LEU A 135 1.95 -5.44 10.96
C LEU A 135 2.54 -6.22 12.15
N THR A 136 2.11 -7.46 12.34
CA THR A 136 2.52 -8.34 13.45
C THR A 136 3.58 -9.36 13.06
N ALA A 137 4.08 -9.34 11.83
CA ALA A 137 5.19 -10.19 11.39
C ALA A 137 6.46 -9.92 12.19
N ASN A 138 7.18 -10.96 12.59
CA ASN A 138 8.46 -10.85 13.30
C ASN A 138 9.69 -11.15 12.45
N ASN A 139 9.49 -11.51 11.18
CA ASN A 139 10.55 -11.82 10.25
C ASN A 139 10.20 -11.41 8.80
N TYR A 140 11.22 -11.28 7.95
CA TYR A 140 11.04 -10.84 6.56
C TYR A 140 10.27 -11.81 5.68
N VAL A 141 10.33 -13.13 5.93
CA VAL A 141 9.59 -14.13 5.14
C VAL A 141 8.10 -14.03 5.41
N GLN A 142 7.71 -13.95 6.67
CA GLN A 142 6.32 -13.76 7.07
C GLN A 142 5.77 -12.40 6.60
N LEU A 143 6.57 -11.34 6.73
CA LEU A 143 6.21 -10.02 6.22
C LEU A 143 5.99 -10.07 4.70
N TYR A 144 6.84 -10.76 3.94
CA TYR A 144 6.69 -10.96 2.50
C TYR A 144 5.41 -11.76 2.16
N LEU A 145 5.10 -12.82 2.92
CA LEU A 145 3.87 -13.59 2.72
C LEU A 145 2.61 -12.71 2.82
N PHE A 146 2.50 -11.92 3.89
CA PHE A 146 1.35 -11.04 4.07
C PHE A 146 1.36 -9.85 3.12
N TRP A 147 2.52 -9.38 2.71
CA TRP A 147 2.71 -8.37 1.67
C TRP A 147 2.13 -8.82 0.33
N GLU A 148 2.36 -10.08 -0.04
CA GLU A 148 1.79 -10.70 -1.22
C GLU A 148 0.28 -10.91 -1.10
N LEU A 149 -0.20 -11.32 0.07
CA LEU A 149 -1.63 -11.52 0.32
C LEU A 149 -2.41 -10.19 0.24
N VAL A 150 -1.83 -9.09 0.76
CA VAL A 150 -2.36 -7.72 0.57
C VAL A 150 -2.43 -7.39 -0.92
N GLY A 151 -1.40 -7.75 -1.71
CA GLY A 151 -1.37 -7.54 -3.15
C GLY A 151 -2.48 -8.29 -3.89
N VAL A 152 -2.66 -9.57 -3.61
CA VAL A 152 -3.71 -10.40 -4.22
C VAL A 152 -5.10 -9.92 -3.84
N ALA A 153 -5.34 -9.64 -2.55
CA ALA A 153 -6.64 -9.14 -2.09
C ALA A 153 -6.98 -7.79 -2.73
N SER A 154 -6.00 -6.89 -2.88
CA SER A 154 -6.20 -5.61 -3.56
C SER A 154 -6.54 -5.77 -5.04
N TYR A 155 -5.90 -6.70 -5.75
CA TYR A 155 -6.22 -7.04 -7.14
C TYR A 155 -7.68 -7.46 -7.29
N LEU A 156 -8.17 -8.35 -6.41
CA LEU A 156 -9.55 -8.81 -6.42
C LEU A 156 -10.55 -7.70 -6.09
N LEU A 157 -10.16 -6.74 -5.25
CA LEU A 157 -11.01 -5.62 -4.84
C LEU A 157 -11.04 -4.49 -5.87
N VAL A 158 -9.92 -4.13 -6.49
CA VAL A 158 -9.87 -3.14 -7.58
C VAL A 158 -10.65 -3.67 -8.79
N GLY A 159 -10.46 -4.96 -9.12
CA GLY A 159 -11.18 -5.66 -10.19
C GLY A 159 -12.56 -6.20 -9.78
N PHE A 160 -13.15 -5.73 -8.68
CA PHE A 160 -14.40 -6.27 -8.15
C PHE A 160 -15.52 -6.30 -9.18
N TRP A 161 -15.71 -5.21 -9.91
CA TRP A 161 -16.63 -5.13 -11.04
C TRP A 161 -15.94 -5.59 -12.35
N PHE A 162 -15.47 -6.83 -12.37
CA PHE A 162 -14.68 -7.42 -13.46
C PHE A 162 -15.39 -7.43 -14.83
N HIS A 163 -16.71 -7.25 -14.88
CA HIS A 163 -17.46 -7.06 -16.12
C HIS A 163 -17.13 -5.73 -16.81
N LYS A 164 -16.62 -4.72 -16.07
CA LYS A 164 -16.13 -3.47 -16.62
C LYS A 164 -14.70 -3.64 -17.10
N GLU A 165 -14.43 -3.33 -18.38
CA GLU A 165 -13.09 -3.43 -18.96
C GLU A 165 -12.08 -2.49 -18.26
N SER A 166 -12.54 -1.28 -17.87
CA SER A 166 -11.73 -0.32 -17.11
C SER A 166 -11.25 -0.90 -15.79
N ALA A 167 -12.12 -1.55 -15.02
CA ALA A 167 -11.78 -2.16 -13.74
C ALA A 167 -10.79 -3.33 -13.91
N ARG A 168 -10.97 -4.18 -14.94
CA ARG A 168 -10.01 -5.26 -15.23
C ARG A 168 -8.62 -4.72 -15.58
N LYS A 169 -8.55 -3.72 -16.46
CA LYS A 169 -7.28 -3.08 -16.84
C LYS A 169 -6.62 -2.39 -15.65
N ALA A 170 -7.38 -1.70 -14.83
CA ALA A 170 -6.89 -1.05 -13.62
C ALA A 170 -6.33 -2.06 -12.60
N ALA A 171 -7.05 -3.15 -12.35
CA ALA A 171 -6.62 -4.22 -11.45
C ALA A 171 -5.33 -4.88 -11.95
N LEU A 172 -5.27 -5.25 -13.24
CA LEU A 172 -4.07 -5.84 -13.82
C LEU A 172 -2.88 -4.89 -13.76
N LYS A 173 -3.08 -3.61 -14.08
CA LYS A 173 -2.03 -2.59 -14.00
C LYS A 173 -1.51 -2.44 -12.57
N ALA A 174 -2.40 -2.29 -11.58
CA ALA A 174 -2.03 -2.19 -10.17
C ALA A 174 -1.25 -3.42 -9.71
N PHE A 175 -1.72 -4.62 -10.07
CA PHE A 175 -1.05 -5.87 -9.72
C PHE A 175 0.33 -5.96 -10.33
N MET A 176 0.48 -5.73 -11.64
CA MET A 176 1.76 -5.85 -12.34
C MET A 176 2.81 -4.86 -11.85
N VAL A 177 2.42 -3.60 -11.60
CA VAL A 177 3.35 -2.58 -11.08
C VAL A 177 3.82 -2.94 -9.67
N ASN A 178 2.91 -3.41 -8.82
CA ASN A 178 3.29 -3.88 -7.49
C ASN A 178 4.21 -5.11 -7.57
N ARG A 179 3.98 -6.06 -8.51
CA ARG A 179 4.86 -7.21 -8.72
C ARG A 179 6.29 -6.84 -9.09
N ILE A 180 6.49 -5.77 -9.85
CA ILE A 180 7.84 -5.24 -10.13
C ILE A 180 8.54 -4.83 -8.82
N GLY A 181 7.82 -4.23 -7.89
CA GLY A 181 8.33 -3.94 -6.54
C GLY A 181 8.54 -5.18 -5.69
N ASP A 182 7.55 -6.09 -5.70
CA ASP A 182 7.56 -7.34 -4.92
C ASP A 182 8.74 -8.25 -5.31
N PHE A 183 9.11 -8.25 -6.62
CA PHE A 183 10.31 -8.93 -7.09
C PHE A 183 11.60 -8.35 -6.49
N GLY A 184 11.67 -7.01 -6.36
CA GLY A 184 12.76 -6.37 -5.63
C GLY A 184 12.82 -6.81 -4.17
N PHE A 185 11.67 -6.89 -3.48
CA PHE A 185 11.61 -7.40 -2.11
C PHE A 185 12.06 -8.86 -2.02
N LEU A 186 11.63 -9.72 -2.95
CA LEU A 186 12.06 -11.13 -2.99
C LEU A 186 13.59 -11.26 -3.13
N ILE A 187 14.20 -10.48 -4.03
CA ILE A 187 15.64 -10.48 -4.19
C ILE A 187 16.33 -9.97 -2.90
N ALA A 188 15.82 -8.91 -2.29
CA ALA A 188 16.33 -8.43 -1.00
C ALA A 188 16.25 -9.51 0.08
N LEU A 189 15.14 -10.23 0.16
CA LEU A 189 14.94 -11.35 1.08
C LEU A 189 15.97 -12.46 0.86
N LEU A 190 16.23 -12.84 -0.39
CA LEU A 190 17.25 -13.85 -0.71
C LEU A 190 18.66 -13.39 -0.30
N TYR A 191 18.99 -12.11 -0.53
CA TYR A 191 20.26 -11.54 -0.04
C TYR A 191 20.31 -11.49 1.50
N ILE A 192 19.23 -11.15 2.18
CA ILE A 192 19.16 -11.19 3.66
C ILE A 192 19.43 -12.61 4.14
N LEU A 193 18.75 -13.60 3.61
CA LEU A 193 18.93 -15.01 3.98
C LEU A 193 20.34 -15.52 3.68
N SER A 194 20.94 -15.10 2.56
CA SER A 194 22.29 -15.53 2.17
C SER A 194 23.38 -14.92 3.04
N ASN A 195 23.23 -13.65 3.46
CA ASN A 195 24.24 -12.93 4.25
C ASN A 195 24.09 -13.19 5.76
N PHE A 196 22.87 -13.04 6.28
CA PHE A 196 22.60 -13.13 7.72
C PHE A 196 22.22 -14.53 8.20
N LYS A 197 21.87 -15.46 7.29
CA LYS A 197 21.43 -16.85 7.58
C LYS A 197 20.17 -16.95 8.44
N VAL A 198 19.51 -15.85 8.72
CA VAL A 198 18.28 -15.74 9.53
C VAL A 198 17.33 -14.76 8.85
N ALA A 199 16.01 -14.89 9.12
CA ALA A 199 14.99 -13.98 8.63
C ALA A 199 14.43 -13.06 9.73
N HIS A 200 14.67 -13.38 11.00
CA HIS A 200 14.12 -12.72 12.18
C HIS A 200 14.70 -11.31 12.37
N PHE A 201 13.86 -10.30 12.52
CA PHE A 201 14.27 -8.90 12.57
C PHE A 201 15.33 -8.61 13.64
N ASN A 202 15.08 -8.99 14.90
CA ASN A 202 15.99 -8.67 15.99
C ASN A 202 17.36 -9.31 15.80
N LEU A 203 17.43 -10.55 15.27
CA LEU A 203 18.70 -11.22 15.01
C LEU A 203 19.49 -10.52 13.91
N ILE A 204 18.82 -10.04 12.87
CA ILE A 204 19.47 -9.26 11.80
C ILE A 204 19.97 -7.93 12.35
N TYR A 205 19.17 -7.23 13.14
CA TYR A 205 19.57 -5.94 13.71
C TYR A 205 20.81 -6.08 14.62
N LEU A 206 20.86 -7.13 15.43
CA LEU A 206 22.03 -7.44 16.26
C LEU A 206 23.28 -7.71 15.41
N GLN A 207 23.14 -8.48 14.32
CA GLN A 207 24.26 -8.77 13.42
C GLN A 207 24.76 -7.51 12.71
N VAL A 208 23.85 -6.63 12.25
CA VAL A 208 24.20 -5.35 11.62
C VAL A 208 24.93 -4.44 12.62
N ALA A 209 24.40 -4.33 13.84
CA ALA A 209 25.02 -3.53 14.89
C ALA A 209 26.44 -4.01 15.22
N TYR A 210 26.61 -5.32 15.38
CA TYR A 210 27.90 -5.94 15.63
C TYR A 210 28.88 -5.71 14.47
N ALA A 211 28.42 -5.91 13.23
CA ALA A 211 29.21 -5.71 12.03
C ALA A 211 29.67 -4.25 11.86
N GLN A 212 28.79 -3.30 12.20
CA GLN A 212 29.12 -1.87 12.15
C GLN A 212 30.21 -1.51 13.17
N GLN A 213 30.09 -2.01 14.39
CA GLN A 213 31.13 -1.77 15.43
C GLN A 213 32.51 -2.31 15.04
N ASN A 214 32.55 -3.42 14.28
CA ASN A 214 33.78 -4.06 13.84
C ASN A 214 34.22 -3.65 12.43
N ALA A 215 33.57 -2.63 11.82
CA ALA A 215 33.82 -2.19 10.45
C ALA A 215 33.72 -3.33 9.39
N ALA A 216 32.88 -4.33 9.65
CA ALA A 216 32.73 -5.55 8.85
C ALA A 216 31.28 -5.68 8.25
N LEU A 217 30.68 -4.57 7.83
CA LEU A 217 29.36 -4.58 7.22
C LEU A 217 29.35 -5.41 5.93
N PRO A 218 28.32 -6.22 5.68
CA PRO A 218 28.19 -6.95 4.42
C PRO A 218 28.21 -6.03 3.21
N GLU A 219 29.00 -6.33 2.20
CA GLU A 219 29.11 -5.54 0.96
C GLU A 219 27.76 -5.41 0.22
N MET A 220 26.88 -6.40 0.37
CA MET A 220 25.54 -6.41 -0.23
C MET A 220 24.50 -5.56 0.51
N LEU A 221 24.84 -5.00 1.69
CA LEU A 221 23.88 -4.25 2.50
C LEU A 221 23.29 -3.02 1.78
N PRO A 222 24.05 -2.23 1.01
CA PRO A 222 23.50 -1.14 0.20
C PRO A 222 22.50 -1.62 -0.87
N VAL A 223 22.77 -2.78 -1.48
CA VAL A 223 21.87 -3.38 -2.49
C VAL A 223 20.58 -3.86 -1.83
N ILE A 224 20.67 -4.51 -0.66
CA ILE A 224 19.48 -4.91 0.12
C ILE A 224 18.63 -3.68 0.44
N GLY A 225 19.25 -2.61 0.96
CA GLY A 225 18.55 -1.37 1.27
C GLY A 225 17.86 -0.75 0.05
N LEU A 226 18.56 -0.68 -1.09
CA LEU A 226 17.98 -0.15 -2.34
C LEU A 226 16.80 -0.96 -2.84
N LEU A 227 16.87 -2.30 -2.79
CA LEU A 227 15.78 -3.20 -3.20
C LEU A 227 14.56 -3.08 -2.27
N LEU A 228 14.76 -2.90 -0.96
CA LEU A 228 13.68 -2.64 -0.02
C LEU A 228 13.02 -1.27 -0.26
N ILE A 229 13.80 -0.23 -0.58
CA ILE A 229 13.29 1.08 -0.99
C ILE A 229 12.48 0.96 -2.28
N TRP A 230 12.96 0.19 -3.28
CA TRP A 230 12.24 -0.06 -4.52
C TRP A 230 10.88 -0.73 -4.29
N ALA A 231 10.83 -1.76 -3.44
CA ALA A 231 9.59 -2.43 -3.03
C ALA A 231 8.62 -1.47 -2.33
N ALA A 232 9.14 -0.63 -1.43
CA ALA A 232 8.35 0.39 -0.76
C ALA A 232 7.81 1.44 -1.72
N CYS A 233 8.58 1.87 -2.72
CA CYS A 233 8.14 2.79 -3.78
C CYS A 233 6.96 2.22 -4.58
N ALA A 234 6.94 0.93 -4.85
CA ALA A 234 5.84 0.30 -5.56
C ALA A 234 4.54 0.29 -4.73
N LYS A 235 4.56 -0.26 -3.51
CA LYS A 235 3.36 -0.35 -2.64
C LYS A 235 2.88 1.02 -2.17
N SER A 236 3.80 1.92 -1.79
CA SER A 236 3.46 3.28 -1.36
C SER A 236 3.34 4.26 -2.51
N ALA A 237 3.28 3.78 -3.75
CA ALA A 237 3.06 4.58 -4.95
C ALA A 237 3.98 5.81 -5.03
N GLN A 238 5.28 5.62 -4.79
CA GLN A 238 6.27 6.68 -4.93
C GLN A 238 6.83 6.72 -6.36
N PHE A 239 7.35 7.87 -6.77
CA PHE A 239 8.04 7.98 -8.05
C PHE A 239 9.22 6.98 -8.11
N PRO A 240 9.38 6.24 -9.19
CA PRO A 240 8.64 6.30 -10.46
C PRO A 240 7.41 5.38 -10.57
N LEU A 241 7.05 4.61 -9.52
CA LEU A 241 6.05 3.54 -9.57
C LEU A 241 4.63 3.94 -9.08
N TYR A 242 4.29 5.22 -9.04
CA TYR A 242 3.02 5.75 -8.49
C TYR A 242 1.78 5.54 -9.38
N PHE A 243 1.96 5.38 -10.68
CA PHE A 243 0.92 5.53 -11.73
C PHE A 243 -0.20 4.47 -11.72
N TRP A 244 -0.10 3.45 -10.88
CA TRP A 244 -1.17 2.47 -10.68
C TRP A 244 -2.26 2.97 -9.72
N LEU A 245 -1.87 3.82 -8.76
CA LEU A 245 -2.74 4.23 -7.66
C LEU A 245 -3.96 5.05 -8.13
N PRO A 246 -3.83 6.06 -9.02
CA PRO A 246 -4.97 6.80 -9.52
C PRO A 246 -5.96 5.96 -10.34
N ASP A 247 -5.49 4.91 -11.02
CA ASP A 247 -6.34 4.02 -11.80
C ASP A 247 -7.04 2.97 -10.90
N ALA A 248 -6.50 2.67 -9.72
CA ALA A 248 -7.13 1.78 -8.73
C ALA A 248 -8.48 2.32 -8.18
N MET A 249 -8.86 3.56 -8.53
CA MET A 249 -10.15 4.17 -8.17
C MET A 249 -11.37 3.53 -8.85
N GLU A 250 -11.20 2.61 -9.77
CA GLU A 250 -12.26 1.83 -10.43
C GLU A 250 -12.99 0.87 -9.48
N GLY A 251 -12.38 0.53 -8.35
CA GLY A 251 -13.00 -0.30 -7.32
C GLY A 251 -14.08 0.42 -6.50
N PRO A 252 -14.90 -0.34 -5.73
CA PRO A 252 -15.88 0.23 -4.82
C PRO A 252 -15.27 1.23 -3.84
N THR A 253 -15.99 2.29 -3.47
CA THR A 253 -15.47 3.35 -2.60
C THR A 253 -14.95 2.86 -1.24
N PRO A 254 -15.60 1.91 -0.53
CA PRO A 254 -15.03 1.35 0.70
C PRO A 254 -13.65 0.72 0.49
N THR A 255 -13.42 0.06 -0.66
CA THR A 255 -12.11 -0.48 -1.04
C THR A 255 -11.07 0.64 -1.16
N SER A 256 -11.42 1.71 -1.87
CA SER A 256 -10.52 2.87 -2.02
C SER A 256 -10.21 3.48 -0.64
N ALA A 257 -11.21 3.64 0.23
CA ALA A 257 -11.02 4.17 1.57
C ALA A 257 -10.04 3.30 2.39
N LEU A 258 -10.28 1.98 2.46
CA LEU A 258 -9.42 1.07 3.24
C LEU A 258 -8.01 0.98 2.67
N MET A 259 -7.88 0.84 1.34
CA MET A 259 -6.61 0.68 0.64
C MET A 259 -5.70 1.90 0.77
N HIS A 260 -6.28 3.10 0.69
CA HIS A 260 -5.52 4.36 0.63
C HIS A 260 -5.38 5.07 1.98
N ALA A 261 -6.24 4.74 2.97
CA ALA A 261 -6.15 5.35 4.29
C ALA A 261 -5.27 4.53 5.23
N ALA A 262 -5.52 3.21 5.33
CA ALA A 262 -5.06 2.44 6.48
C ALA A 262 -4.24 1.20 6.14
N THR A 263 -4.19 0.73 4.86
CA THR A 263 -3.65 -0.60 4.60
C THR A 263 -2.56 -0.62 3.52
N MET A 264 -2.88 -0.99 2.28
CA MET A 264 -1.90 -1.34 1.24
C MET A 264 -0.80 -0.30 1.05
N VAL A 265 -1.18 0.97 0.91
CA VAL A 265 -0.22 2.04 0.61
C VAL A 265 0.67 2.41 1.79
N THR A 266 0.24 2.10 3.02
CA THR A 266 1.03 2.33 4.23
C THR A 266 2.05 1.21 4.46
N ALA A 267 1.86 0.04 3.83
CA ALA A 267 2.75 -1.12 3.98
C ALA A 267 4.19 -0.82 3.52
N GLY A 268 4.40 -0.03 2.45
CA GLY A 268 5.75 0.34 2.00
C GLY A 268 6.47 1.25 3.00
N VAL A 269 5.78 2.24 3.56
CA VAL A 269 6.33 3.07 4.65
C VAL A 269 6.68 2.19 5.85
N PHE A 270 5.79 1.27 6.24
CA PHE A 270 6.00 0.35 7.36
C PHE A 270 7.16 -0.63 7.10
N LEU A 271 7.33 -1.12 5.86
CA LEU A 271 8.50 -1.91 5.46
C LEU A 271 9.81 -1.15 5.73
N LEU A 272 9.87 0.12 5.34
CA LEU A 272 11.08 0.93 5.59
C LEU A 272 11.29 1.19 7.08
N VAL A 273 10.23 1.41 7.86
CA VAL A 273 10.32 1.49 9.33
C VAL A 273 10.97 0.21 9.87
N ARG A 274 10.47 -0.97 9.48
CA ARG A 274 11.03 -2.27 9.90
C ARG A 274 12.45 -2.49 9.41
N SER A 275 12.80 -1.97 8.25
CA SER A 275 14.12 -2.16 7.62
C SER A 275 15.08 -0.99 7.91
N TRP A 276 14.68 -0.01 8.72
CA TRP A 276 15.49 1.18 8.96
C TRP A 276 16.90 0.86 9.47
N PRO A 277 17.11 -0.10 10.38
CA PRO A 277 18.46 -0.48 10.83
C PRO A 277 19.38 -0.97 9.70
N LEU A 278 18.85 -1.54 8.62
CA LEU A 278 19.63 -1.97 7.45
C LEU A 278 19.91 -0.79 6.50
N ILE A 279 18.99 0.19 6.46
CA ILE A 279 19.07 1.34 5.54
C ILE A 279 19.97 2.43 6.11
N ALA A 280 19.81 2.76 7.40
CA ALA A 280 20.49 3.88 8.04
C ALA A 280 22.02 3.73 8.12
N VAL A 281 22.53 2.50 8.14
CA VAL A 281 23.98 2.24 8.17
C VAL A 281 24.68 2.52 6.84
N THR A 282 23.94 2.73 5.76
CA THR A 282 24.47 3.12 4.45
C THR A 282 24.25 4.62 4.24
N PRO A 283 25.27 5.47 4.29
CA PRO A 283 25.10 6.95 4.43
C PRO A 283 24.31 7.64 3.33
N TRP A 284 24.26 7.09 2.11
CA TRP A 284 23.56 7.69 0.97
C TRP A 284 22.10 7.23 0.81
N LEU A 285 21.67 6.17 1.50
CA LEU A 285 20.29 5.67 1.38
C LEU A 285 19.26 6.57 2.08
N PRO A 286 19.45 7.06 3.31
CA PRO A 286 18.50 7.99 3.94
C PRO A 286 18.25 9.26 3.10
N PRO A 287 19.27 9.99 2.60
CA PRO A 287 19.07 11.11 1.70
C PRO A 287 18.32 10.75 0.40
N LEU A 288 18.54 9.54 -0.15
CA LEU A 288 17.79 9.05 -1.30
C LEU A 288 16.31 8.90 -0.97
N VAL A 289 15.97 8.30 0.18
CA VAL A 289 14.58 8.15 0.65
C VAL A 289 13.93 9.52 0.84
N ALA A 290 14.62 10.47 1.47
CA ALA A 290 14.15 11.85 1.64
C ALA A 290 13.89 12.53 0.29
N GLY A 291 14.82 12.37 -0.66
CA GLY A 291 14.72 12.94 -2.00
C GLY A 291 13.53 12.38 -2.80
N ILE A 292 13.36 11.06 -2.82
CA ILE A 292 12.20 10.41 -3.45
C ILE A 292 10.91 10.92 -2.82
N GLY A 293 10.85 10.98 -1.47
CA GLY A 293 9.67 11.42 -0.75
C GLY A 293 9.30 12.88 -1.05
N ALA A 294 10.26 13.80 -0.95
CA ALA A 294 10.03 15.22 -1.22
C ALA A 294 9.61 15.48 -2.67
N PHE A 295 10.30 14.87 -3.64
CA PHE A 295 9.96 15.00 -5.06
C PHE A 295 8.54 14.48 -5.32
N THR A 296 8.23 13.26 -4.85
CA THR A 296 6.91 12.65 -5.05
C THR A 296 5.80 13.49 -4.41
N ALA A 297 6.05 14.03 -3.22
CA ALA A 297 5.05 14.85 -2.51
C ALA A 297 4.70 16.11 -3.28
N VAL A 298 5.68 16.85 -3.80
CA VAL A 298 5.46 18.05 -4.63
C VAL A 298 4.79 17.69 -5.96
N PHE A 299 5.34 16.71 -6.67
CA PHE A 299 4.85 16.25 -7.97
C PHE A 299 3.37 15.85 -7.89
N ALA A 300 3.01 15.01 -6.91
CA ALA A 300 1.65 14.54 -6.75
C ALA A 300 0.68 15.66 -6.33
N ALA A 301 1.12 16.62 -5.50
CA ALA A 301 0.31 17.77 -5.13
C ALA A 301 -0.03 18.67 -6.33
N VAL A 302 0.92 18.90 -7.22
CA VAL A 302 0.72 19.66 -8.47
C VAL A 302 -0.30 18.96 -9.38
N ILE A 303 -0.18 17.65 -9.56
CA ILE A 303 -1.13 16.88 -10.38
C ILE A 303 -2.52 16.84 -9.72
N ALA A 304 -2.61 16.63 -8.40
CA ALA A 304 -3.88 16.64 -7.67
C ALA A 304 -4.67 17.93 -7.88
N ALA A 305 -3.98 19.08 -7.93
CA ALA A 305 -4.57 20.39 -8.16
C ALA A 305 -5.26 20.53 -9.52
N THR A 306 -4.93 19.69 -10.50
CA THR A 306 -5.45 19.78 -11.88
C THR A 306 -6.52 18.74 -12.20
N LYS A 307 -6.63 17.64 -11.42
CA LYS A 307 -7.62 16.57 -11.70
C LYS A 307 -9.05 17.03 -11.39
N LYS A 308 -10.02 16.39 -12.07
CA LYS A 308 -11.46 16.69 -11.94
C LYS A 308 -12.21 15.63 -11.14
N ASP A 309 -11.86 14.36 -11.27
CA ASP A 309 -12.48 13.26 -10.53
C ASP A 309 -12.09 13.32 -9.05
N LEU A 310 -13.09 13.29 -8.15
CA LEU A 310 -12.91 13.43 -6.70
C LEU A 310 -12.00 12.34 -6.13
N LYS A 311 -12.18 11.08 -6.54
CA LYS A 311 -11.36 9.97 -6.08
C LYS A 311 -9.92 10.07 -6.61
N ARG A 312 -9.73 10.52 -7.85
CA ARG A 312 -8.39 10.72 -8.42
C ARG A 312 -7.64 11.86 -7.74
N ILE A 313 -8.32 12.97 -7.39
CA ILE A 313 -7.72 14.04 -6.56
C ILE A 313 -7.22 13.44 -5.24
N LEU A 314 -8.05 12.65 -4.57
CA LEU A 314 -7.70 12.00 -3.30
C LEU A 314 -6.59 10.95 -3.45
N ALA A 315 -6.52 10.25 -4.59
CA ALA A 315 -5.45 9.31 -4.90
C ALA A 315 -4.09 10.02 -5.01
N TYR A 316 -3.98 11.08 -5.82
CA TYR A 316 -2.74 11.88 -5.90
C TYR A 316 -2.41 12.55 -4.57
N SER A 317 -3.42 12.99 -3.83
CA SER A 317 -3.24 13.46 -2.46
C SER A 317 -2.66 12.38 -1.55
N THR A 318 -3.03 11.11 -1.71
CA THR A 318 -2.45 9.98 -0.97
C THR A 318 -0.98 9.78 -1.34
N VAL A 319 -0.65 9.79 -2.66
CA VAL A 319 0.74 9.73 -3.14
C VAL A 319 1.59 10.83 -2.50
N SER A 320 1.06 12.07 -2.44
CA SER A 320 1.74 13.22 -1.84
C SER A 320 2.02 13.01 -0.34
N HIS A 321 1.02 12.56 0.43
CA HIS A 321 1.20 12.34 1.88
C HIS A 321 2.11 11.16 2.21
N LEU A 322 2.09 10.10 1.41
CA LEU A 322 3.07 9.01 1.52
C LEU A 322 4.49 9.51 1.22
N GLY A 323 4.63 10.44 0.26
CA GLY A 323 5.88 11.15 0.01
C GLY A 323 6.36 11.94 1.24
N ILE A 324 5.46 12.60 1.98
CA ILE A 324 5.79 13.27 3.25
C ILE A 324 6.31 12.26 4.29
N MET A 325 5.70 11.07 4.38
CA MET A 325 6.17 10.03 5.31
C MET A 325 7.55 9.49 4.91
N MET A 326 7.80 9.28 3.61
CA MET A 326 9.11 8.90 3.09
C MET A 326 10.16 9.98 3.36
N LEU A 327 9.80 11.27 3.18
CA LEU A 327 10.65 12.40 3.55
C LEU A 327 11.01 12.36 5.04
N ALA A 328 10.03 12.15 5.92
CA ALA A 328 10.27 12.04 7.36
C ALA A 328 11.23 10.89 7.70
N LEU A 329 11.04 9.71 7.10
CA LEU A 329 11.94 8.57 7.27
C LEU A 329 13.35 8.92 6.81
N GLY A 330 13.50 9.48 5.60
CA GLY A 330 14.80 9.86 5.06
C GLY A 330 15.54 10.92 5.86
N LEU A 331 14.81 11.75 6.60
CA LEU A 331 15.34 12.70 7.59
C LEU A 331 15.58 12.07 8.99
N GLY A 332 15.40 10.75 9.12
CA GLY A 332 15.59 10.03 10.37
C GLY A 332 14.43 10.15 11.38
N GLN A 333 13.30 10.75 10.99
CA GLN A 333 12.16 11.02 11.86
C GLN A 333 11.12 9.89 11.81
N ILE A 334 11.50 8.69 12.29
CA ILE A 334 10.65 7.49 12.26
C ILE A 334 9.35 7.71 13.03
N GLY A 335 9.43 8.32 14.22
CA GLY A 335 8.28 8.60 15.08
C GLY A 335 7.27 9.50 14.39
N LEU A 336 7.73 10.57 13.71
CA LEU A 336 6.87 11.49 12.96
C LEU A 336 6.25 10.80 11.74
N ALA A 337 6.98 9.93 11.04
CA ALA A 337 6.45 9.16 9.92
C ALA A 337 5.29 8.25 10.34
N ILE A 338 5.45 7.52 11.46
CA ILE A 338 4.40 6.65 12.02
C ILE A 338 3.22 7.49 12.53
N PHE A 339 3.49 8.60 13.22
CA PHE A 339 2.44 9.49 13.71
C PHE A 339 1.63 10.09 12.54
N HIS A 340 2.30 10.55 11.49
CA HIS A 340 1.61 11.04 10.30
C HIS A 340 0.83 9.93 9.58
N LEU A 341 1.33 8.69 9.58
CA LEU A 341 0.63 7.54 9.03
C LEU A 341 -0.69 7.28 9.78
N VAL A 342 -0.68 7.33 11.13
CA VAL A 342 -1.88 7.18 11.94
C VAL A 342 -2.89 8.29 11.67
N VAL A 343 -2.47 9.55 11.68
CA VAL A 343 -3.33 10.70 11.40
C VAL A 343 -3.87 10.68 9.97
N HIS A 344 -3.04 10.29 9.01
CA HIS A 344 -3.40 10.10 7.61
C HIS A 344 -4.53 9.09 7.44
N GLY A 345 -4.46 7.97 8.18
CA GLY A 345 -5.51 6.95 8.19
C GLY A 345 -6.89 7.53 8.46
N PHE A 346 -7.01 8.43 9.44
CA PHE A 346 -8.27 9.06 9.78
C PHE A 346 -8.76 10.04 8.69
N PHE A 347 -8.00 11.07 8.36
CA PHE A 347 -8.53 12.08 7.44
C PHE A 347 -8.71 11.54 6.01
N LYS A 348 -7.90 10.57 5.56
CA LYS A 348 -8.09 9.97 4.23
C LYS A 348 -9.33 9.09 4.16
N ALA A 349 -9.58 8.28 5.19
CA ALA A 349 -10.79 7.48 5.24
C ALA A 349 -12.04 8.37 5.13
N VAL A 350 -12.11 9.45 5.93
CA VAL A 350 -13.21 10.41 5.87
C VAL A 350 -13.38 10.98 4.46
N LEU A 351 -12.30 11.47 3.85
CA LEU A 351 -12.38 12.11 2.53
C LEU A 351 -12.87 11.15 1.44
N PHE A 352 -12.37 9.89 1.43
CA PHE A 352 -12.83 8.90 0.46
C PHE A 352 -14.27 8.49 0.70
N LEU A 353 -14.69 8.29 1.95
CA LEU A 353 -16.07 7.93 2.27
C LEU A 353 -17.04 9.08 1.97
N CYS A 354 -16.65 10.33 2.26
CA CYS A 354 -17.42 11.52 1.84
C CYS A 354 -17.53 11.63 0.31
N ALA A 355 -16.45 11.35 -0.44
CA ALA A 355 -16.51 11.28 -1.89
C ALA A 355 -17.46 10.15 -2.37
N GLY A 356 -17.55 9.06 -1.61
CA GLY A 356 -18.52 7.99 -1.80
C GLY A 356 -19.96 8.46 -1.59
N ASN A 357 -20.24 9.22 -0.52
CA ASN A 357 -21.57 9.79 -0.26
C ASN A 357 -21.98 10.79 -1.35
N VAL A 358 -21.02 11.61 -1.82
CA VAL A 358 -21.26 12.53 -2.96
C VAL A 358 -21.59 11.73 -4.23
N GLY A 359 -20.85 10.66 -4.53
CA GLY A 359 -21.16 9.76 -5.66
C GLY A 359 -22.51 9.07 -5.51
N HIS A 360 -22.86 8.64 -4.29
CA HIS A 360 -24.16 8.03 -3.98
C HIS A 360 -25.32 8.99 -4.26
N ALA A 361 -25.17 10.27 -3.90
CA ALA A 361 -26.18 11.30 -4.15
C ALA A 361 -26.48 11.58 -5.64
N ILE A 362 -25.56 11.21 -6.55
CA ILE A 362 -25.75 11.27 -8.01
C ILE A 362 -25.92 9.89 -8.66
N HIS A 363 -26.04 8.84 -7.86
CA HIS A 363 -26.14 7.44 -8.34
C HIS A 363 -24.98 7.01 -9.25
N GLN A 364 -23.77 7.52 -9.00
CA GLN A 364 -22.56 7.19 -9.74
C GLN A 364 -21.44 6.72 -8.79
N PRO A 365 -20.58 5.79 -9.21
CA PRO A 365 -19.46 5.31 -8.38
C PRO A 365 -18.35 6.34 -8.20
N THR A 366 -18.27 7.35 -9.08
CA THR A 366 -17.34 8.48 -9.04
C THR A 366 -18.09 9.77 -9.41
N ALA A 367 -17.62 10.90 -8.90
CA ALA A 367 -18.14 12.22 -9.22
C ALA A 367 -17.00 13.14 -9.67
N ASN A 368 -17.25 13.91 -10.74
CA ASN A 368 -16.35 14.98 -11.15
C ASN A 368 -16.76 16.29 -10.46
N VAL A 369 -15.79 17.19 -10.23
CA VAL A 369 -16.07 18.53 -9.69
C VAL A 369 -16.99 19.36 -10.59
N ASP A 370 -17.08 19.02 -11.88
CA ASP A 370 -17.96 19.67 -12.84
C ASP A 370 -19.44 19.22 -12.71
N ASP A 371 -19.68 18.02 -12.13
CA ASP A 371 -21.00 17.41 -11.99
C ASP A 371 -21.66 17.73 -10.63
N VAL A 372 -20.91 18.35 -9.73
CA VAL A 372 -21.34 18.67 -8.36
C VAL A 372 -21.21 20.18 -8.08
N GLY A 373 -21.86 20.67 -7.04
CA GLY A 373 -21.72 22.08 -6.62
C GLY A 373 -22.86 22.53 -5.72
N GLY A 374 -22.56 23.41 -4.77
CA GLY A 374 -23.55 24.02 -3.89
C GLY A 374 -24.26 23.07 -2.90
N TRP A 375 -23.70 21.89 -2.63
CA TRP A 375 -24.38 20.81 -1.90
C TRP A 375 -24.26 20.89 -0.37
N ARG A 376 -23.69 21.97 0.16
CA ARG A 376 -23.52 22.17 1.60
C ARG A 376 -24.82 21.98 2.41
N LYS A 377 -25.96 22.45 1.86
CA LYS A 377 -27.25 22.33 2.54
C LYS A 377 -27.93 20.98 2.33
N ALA A 378 -27.66 20.33 1.21
CA ALA A 378 -28.24 19.03 0.85
C ALA A 378 -27.51 17.87 1.56
N LEU A 379 -26.20 18.01 1.82
CA LEU A 379 -25.35 17.01 2.45
C LEU A 379 -24.64 17.59 3.71
N PRO A 380 -25.39 18.03 4.73
CA PRO A 380 -24.82 18.79 5.85
C PRO A 380 -23.84 17.99 6.70
N TRP A 381 -24.09 16.72 6.97
CA TRP A 381 -23.21 15.86 7.74
C TRP A 381 -21.98 15.45 6.96
N THR A 382 -22.15 15.06 5.69
CA THR A 382 -21.05 14.77 4.78
C THR A 382 -20.15 15.99 4.60
N TYR A 383 -20.73 17.20 4.46
CA TYR A 383 -19.98 18.46 4.40
C TYR A 383 -19.16 18.71 5.66
N ALA A 384 -19.77 18.58 6.84
CA ALA A 384 -19.08 18.82 8.11
C ALA A 384 -17.90 17.85 8.30
N CYS A 385 -18.09 16.56 8.04
CA CYS A 385 -17.02 15.57 8.09
C CYS A 385 -15.91 15.85 7.08
N PHE A 386 -16.27 16.19 5.84
CA PHE A 386 -15.31 16.55 4.79
C PHE A 386 -14.49 17.80 5.19
N LEU A 387 -15.14 18.82 5.73
CA LEU A 387 -14.48 20.05 6.18
C LEU A 387 -13.45 19.76 7.28
N ILE A 388 -13.81 18.99 8.30
CA ILE A 388 -12.90 18.57 9.38
C ILE A 388 -11.67 17.85 8.79
N ALA A 389 -11.89 16.88 7.91
CA ALA A 389 -10.80 16.12 7.29
C ALA A 389 -9.94 16.97 6.35
N ALA A 390 -10.54 17.92 5.61
CA ALA A 390 -9.83 18.84 4.74
C ALA A 390 -8.94 19.82 5.53
N LEU A 391 -9.42 20.35 6.64
CA LEU A 391 -8.65 21.21 7.55
C LEU A 391 -7.51 20.42 8.21
N SER A 392 -7.78 19.17 8.62
CA SER A 392 -6.75 18.27 9.15
C SER A 392 -5.68 17.98 8.11
N LEU A 393 -6.05 17.59 6.89
CA LEU A 393 -5.12 17.32 5.79
C LEU A 393 -4.27 18.56 5.45
N SER A 394 -4.86 19.74 5.47
CA SER A 394 -4.16 21.01 5.19
C SER A 394 -3.11 21.36 6.24
N GLY A 395 -3.19 20.76 7.46
CA GLY A 395 -2.31 21.11 8.57
C GLY A 395 -2.75 22.37 9.31
N ILE A 396 -4.05 22.62 9.39
CA ILE A 396 -4.58 23.81 10.11
C ILE A 396 -4.82 23.44 11.57
N TRP A 397 -4.29 24.26 12.48
CA TRP A 397 -4.57 24.16 13.91
C TRP A 397 -6.08 24.36 14.19
N PRO A 398 -6.73 23.60 15.08
CA PRO A 398 -6.20 22.60 16.04
C PRO A 398 -6.30 21.14 15.56
N PHE A 399 -6.50 20.89 14.27
CA PHE A 399 -6.74 19.53 13.74
C PHE A 399 -5.48 18.66 13.75
N ALA A 400 -5.67 17.33 13.74
CA ALA A 400 -4.60 16.35 13.93
C ALA A 400 -3.45 16.46 12.92
N GLY A 401 -3.75 16.84 11.68
CA GLY A 401 -2.72 16.99 10.62
C GLY A 401 -1.69 18.07 10.90
N PHE A 402 -2.04 19.13 11.63
CA PHE A 402 -1.10 20.14 12.07
C PHE A 402 0.04 19.53 12.91
N PHE A 403 -0.30 18.72 13.90
CA PHE A 403 0.69 18.12 14.80
C PHE A 403 1.61 17.11 14.12
N SER A 404 1.20 16.52 13.00
CA SER A 404 1.99 15.49 12.31
C SER A 404 2.67 16.02 11.04
N LYS A 405 1.92 16.64 10.12
CA LYS A 405 2.44 17.12 8.84
C LYS A 405 3.39 18.31 9.02
N ASP A 406 2.96 19.31 9.77
CA ASP A 406 3.74 20.53 9.93
C ASP A 406 5.04 20.25 10.70
N ALA A 407 5.00 19.33 11.67
CA ALA A 407 6.21 18.87 12.34
C ALA A 407 7.25 18.27 11.36
N ILE A 408 6.80 17.45 10.39
CA ILE A 408 7.70 16.90 9.36
C ILE A 408 8.23 18.02 8.45
N LEU A 409 7.37 18.96 8.06
CA LEU A 409 7.76 20.06 7.16
C LEU A 409 8.70 21.06 7.84
N ASP A 410 8.60 21.24 9.15
CA ASP A 410 9.55 22.06 9.92
C ASP A 410 10.93 21.40 9.99
N VAL A 411 11.02 20.10 10.25
CA VAL A 411 12.30 19.36 10.18
C VAL A 411 12.89 19.44 8.76
N ALA A 412 12.06 19.33 7.72
CA ALA A 412 12.49 19.49 6.33
C ALA A 412 12.98 20.89 6.02
N TRP A 413 12.37 21.92 6.62
CA TRP A 413 12.81 23.30 6.51
C TRP A 413 14.20 23.50 7.15
N GLU A 414 14.43 22.97 8.33
CA GLU A 414 15.69 23.09 9.06
C GLU A 414 16.83 22.32 8.38
N HIS A 415 16.51 21.19 7.71
CA HIS A 415 17.50 20.43 6.91
C HIS A 415 18.14 21.29 5.82
N GLY A 416 17.42 22.27 5.26
CA GLY A 416 17.94 23.21 4.27
C GLY A 416 17.93 22.66 2.83
N GLY A 417 18.78 23.26 1.98
CA GLY A 417 18.89 22.89 0.58
C GLY A 417 17.57 23.01 -0.20
N TRP A 418 17.37 22.17 -1.22
CA TRP A 418 16.15 22.16 -2.01
C TRP A 418 14.93 21.60 -1.25
N ILE A 419 15.16 20.72 -0.25
CA ILE A 419 14.11 20.13 0.61
C ILE A 419 13.37 21.22 1.38
N LYS A 420 14.06 22.26 1.81
CA LYS A 420 13.47 23.44 2.42
C LYS A 420 12.38 24.06 1.55
N TRP A 421 12.63 24.27 0.27
CA TRP A 421 11.64 24.85 -0.64
C TRP A 421 10.54 23.86 -0.99
N ALA A 422 10.88 22.57 -1.08
CA ALA A 422 9.89 21.52 -1.27
C ALA A 422 8.87 21.51 -0.13
N SER A 423 9.28 21.70 1.14
CA SER A 423 8.36 21.72 2.29
C SER A 423 7.29 22.81 2.18
N LEU A 424 7.65 24.01 1.70
CA LEU A 424 6.68 25.09 1.47
C LEU A 424 5.69 24.74 0.34
N LEU A 425 6.19 24.18 -0.76
CA LEU A 425 5.35 23.77 -1.88
C LEU A 425 4.37 22.65 -1.49
N ILE A 426 4.81 21.72 -0.64
CA ILE A 426 3.96 20.65 -0.09
C ILE A 426 2.87 21.24 0.81
N ALA A 427 3.21 22.17 1.70
CA ALA A 427 2.25 22.84 2.58
C ALA A 427 1.18 23.59 1.77
N PHE A 428 1.61 24.44 0.84
CA PHE A 428 0.72 25.18 -0.06
C PHE A 428 -0.14 24.25 -0.93
N GLY A 429 0.50 23.33 -1.65
CA GLY A 429 -0.16 22.45 -2.62
C GLY A 429 -1.23 21.57 -1.98
N SER A 430 -0.93 20.98 -0.80
CA SER A 430 -1.88 20.13 -0.07
C SER A 430 -3.13 20.90 0.37
N ALA A 431 -2.98 22.11 0.85
CA ALA A 431 -4.10 22.98 1.21
C ALA A 431 -4.87 23.44 -0.03
N PHE A 432 -4.17 23.76 -1.12
CA PHE A 432 -4.78 24.21 -2.36
C PHE A 432 -5.71 23.16 -2.99
N TYR A 433 -5.21 21.94 -3.26
CA TYR A 433 -6.04 20.96 -3.97
C TYR A 433 -7.23 20.47 -3.15
N ILE A 434 -7.09 20.35 -1.82
CA ILE A 434 -8.21 19.88 -0.99
C ILE A 434 -9.27 20.96 -0.80
N SER A 435 -8.85 22.21 -0.66
CA SER A 435 -9.76 23.36 -0.57
C SER A 435 -10.47 23.61 -1.90
N ARG A 436 -9.76 23.48 -3.04
CA ARG A 436 -10.38 23.51 -4.38
C ARG A 436 -11.47 22.45 -4.49
N MET A 437 -11.20 21.20 -4.07
CA MET A 437 -12.18 20.13 -4.06
C MET A 437 -13.38 20.46 -3.15
N LEU A 438 -13.13 20.98 -1.94
CA LEU A 438 -14.17 21.42 -0.99
C LEU A 438 -15.09 22.48 -1.60
N PHE A 439 -14.49 23.54 -2.15
CA PHE A 439 -15.26 24.66 -2.70
C PHE A 439 -16.09 24.25 -3.92
N LEU A 440 -15.52 23.54 -4.86
CA LEU A 440 -16.22 23.11 -6.06
C LEU A 440 -17.35 22.12 -5.75
N THR A 441 -17.20 21.25 -4.74
CA THR A 441 -18.23 20.28 -4.38
C THR A 441 -19.36 20.88 -3.56
N PHE A 442 -19.04 21.72 -2.57
CA PHE A 442 -20.04 22.14 -1.58
C PHE A 442 -20.48 23.60 -1.68
N HIS A 443 -19.67 24.49 -2.31
CA HIS A 443 -19.92 25.92 -2.38
C HIS A 443 -20.05 26.46 -3.81
N GLY A 444 -19.62 25.71 -4.84
CA GLY A 444 -19.71 26.13 -6.25
C GLY A 444 -21.16 26.20 -6.75
N ASP A 445 -21.30 26.47 -8.05
CA ASP A 445 -22.60 26.53 -8.70
C ASP A 445 -23.35 25.19 -8.63
N ARG A 446 -24.66 25.24 -8.45
CA ARG A 446 -25.48 24.02 -8.40
C ARG A 446 -25.53 23.35 -9.77
N PRO A 447 -25.59 21.99 -9.82
CA PRO A 447 -25.73 21.25 -11.07
C PRO A 447 -26.95 21.68 -11.91
N GLU A 448 -28.05 22.05 -11.26
CA GLU A 448 -29.26 22.57 -11.92
C GLU A 448 -28.97 23.83 -12.73
N GLN A 449 -28.09 24.71 -12.23
CA GLN A 449 -27.64 25.92 -12.95
C GLN A 449 -26.77 25.56 -14.17
N LYS A 450 -26.17 24.35 -14.16
CA LYS A 450 -25.39 23.79 -15.26
C LYS A 450 -26.25 22.91 -16.20
N GLY A 451 -27.57 22.81 -15.98
CA GLY A 451 -28.49 21.99 -16.77
C GLY A 451 -28.46 20.49 -16.41
N LEU A 452 -27.83 20.11 -15.30
CA LEU A 452 -27.78 18.73 -14.81
C LEU A 452 -28.93 18.48 -13.83
N LYS A 453 -29.73 17.41 -14.07
CA LYS A 453 -30.82 16.98 -13.17
C LYS A 453 -30.22 16.16 -12.01
N ALA A 454 -29.76 16.82 -10.95
CA ALA A 454 -29.31 16.16 -9.73
C ALA A 454 -30.18 16.59 -8.54
N HIS A 455 -30.72 15.63 -7.80
CA HIS A 455 -31.46 15.86 -6.55
C HIS A 455 -30.67 15.30 -5.37
N PRO A 456 -29.60 16.00 -4.94
CA PRO A 456 -28.72 15.51 -3.88
C PRO A 456 -29.48 15.44 -2.56
N HIS A 457 -29.31 14.35 -1.84
CA HIS A 457 -29.84 14.11 -0.50
C HIS A 457 -28.74 13.46 0.37
N GLU A 458 -28.82 13.67 1.67
CA GLU A 458 -27.86 13.07 2.60
C GLU A 458 -27.94 11.55 2.56
N ALA A 459 -26.80 10.89 2.69
CA ALA A 459 -26.71 9.45 2.72
C ALA A 459 -27.40 8.85 3.96
N GLU A 460 -27.79 7.57 3.87
CA GLU A 460 -28.39 6.86 5.01
C GLU A 460 -27.49 6.88 6.25
N PRO A 461 -28.03 6.81 7.47
CA PRO A 461 -27.24 6.84 8.72
C PRO A 461 -26.12 5.80 8.78
N ILE A 462 -26.31 4.62 8.19
CA ILE A 462 -25.29 3.57 8.11
C ILE A 462 -24.04 4.01 7.32
N LEU A 463 -24.18 4.96 6.41
CA LEU A 463 -23.07 5.56 5.66
C LEU A 463 -22.47 6.77 6.40
N VAL A 464 -23.29 7.58 7.07
CA VAL A 464 -22.85 8.84 7.70
C VAL A 464 -22.19 8.60 9.05
N VAL A 465 -22.79 7.73 9.90
CA VAL A 465 -22.34 7.52 11.29
C VAL A 465 -20.88 7.02 11.38
N PRO A 466 -20.44 6.01 10.60
CA PRO A 466 -19.03 5.61 10.62
C PRO A 466 -18.08 6.73 10.22
N VAL A 467 -18.46 7.53 9.21
CA VAL A 467 -17.66 8.67 8.74
C VAL A 467 -17.50 9.72 9.84
N PHE A 468 -18.58 10.00 10.59
CA PHE A 468 -18.54 10.92 11.71
C PHE A 468 -17.56 10.46 12.81
N PHE A 469 -17.59 9.19 13.20
CA PHE A 469 -16.64 8.67 14.19
C PHE A 469 -15.19 8.71 13.71
N ILE A 470 -14.93 8.43 12.42
CA ILE A 470 -13.58 8.57 11.86
C ILE A 470 -13.16 10.06 11.82
N ALA A 471 -14.11 10.98 11.55
CA ALA A 471 -13.84 12.43 11.54
C ALA A 471 -13.44 12.96 12.92
N LEU A 472 -13.95 12.39 14.02
CA LEU A 472 -13.44 12.70 15.36
C LEU A 472 -11.96 12.35 15.50
N GLY A 473 -11.51 11.24 14.92
CA GLY A 473 -10.09 10.91 14.85
C GLY A 473 -9.29 11.94 14.03
N ALA A 474 -9.81 12.38 12.88
CA ALA A 474 -9.17 13.44 12.08
C ALA A 474 -9.09 14.79 12.83
N ALA A 475 -10.04 15.07 13.71
CA ALA A 475 -10.01 16.26 14.55
C ALA A 475 -9.02 16.12 15.72
N PHE A 476 -9.07 15.01 16.46
CA PHE A 476 -8.47 14.91 17.79
C PHE A 476 -7.27 13.96 17.90
N ALA A 477 -6.93 13.16 16.88
CA ALA A 477 -5.77 12.25 16.93
C ALA A 477 -4.43 12.99 17.14
N GLY A 478 -4.37 14.31 16.92
CA GLY A 478 -3.24 15.16 17.29
C GLY A 478 -2.89 15.10 18.79
N LEU A 479 -3.90 14.93 19.65
CA LEU A 479 -3.73 14.78 21.10
C LEU A 479 -3.03 13.46 21.48
N LEU A 480 -3.00 12.48 20.57
CA LEU A 480 -2.31 11.20 20.76
C LEU A 480 -0.79 11.30 20.49
N ALA A 481 -0.29 12.45 20.04
CA ALA A 481 1.13 12.64 19.72
C ALA A 481 2.08 12.19 20.85
N PRO A 482 1.91 12.59 22.11
CA PRO A 482 2.78 12.14 23.19
C PRO A 482 2.68 10.62 23.43
N GLY A 483 1.47 10.07 23.32
CA GLY A 483 1.24 8.63 23.48
C GLY A 483 1.88 7.80 22.38
N ILE A 484 1.75 8.23 21.12
CA ILE A 484 2.36 7.55 19.97
C ILE A 484 3.87 7.65 20.02
N SER A 485 4.43 8.80 20.39
CA SER A 485 5.89 8.96 20.58
C SER A 485 6.39 7.98 21.63
N ARG A 486 5.71 7.89 22.76
CA ARG A 486 6.04 6.94 23.82
C ARG A 486 5.95 5.50 23.35
N LEU A 487 4.87 5.12 22.62
CA LEU A 487 4.72 3.80 22.02
C LEU A 487 5.87 3.47 21.06
N VAL A 488 6.23 4.37 20.16
CA VAL A 488 7.31 4.16 19.19
C VAL A 488 8.64 3.98 19.89
N LEU A 489 8.95 4.79 20.91
CA LEU A 489 10.16 4.69 21.70
C LEU A 489 10.27 3.35 22.45
N TYR A 490 9.22 2.93 23.14
CA TYR A 490 9.20 1.66 23.89
C TYR A 490 9.21 0.44 22.95
N GLY A 491 8.73 0.54 21.76
CA GLY A 491 8.67 -0.59 20.84
C GLY A 491 10.03 -1.05 20.31
N TRP A 492 11.01 -0.17 20.29
CA TRP A 492 12.40 -0.51 20.00
C TRP A 492 13.14 -1.05 21.25
N SER A 493 12.56 -0.93 22.44
CA SER A 493 13.14 -1.38 23.70
C SER A 493 13.15 -2.90 23.89
N GLY A 494 12.45 -3.66 23.06
CA GLY A 494 12.59 -5.13 22.99
C GLY A 494 13.92 -5.61 22.39
N LEU A 495 14.69 -4.71 21.80
CA LEU A 495 16.12 -4.91 21.59
C LEU A 495 16.83 -4.69 22.92
N PRO A 496 17.86 -5.46 23.27
CA PRO A 496 18.69 -5.15 24.42
C PRO A 496 19.40 -3.81 24.19
N LEU A 497 18.73 -2.71 24.51
CA LEU A 497 19.25 -1.34 24.45
C LEU A 497 20.51 -1.14 25.34
N GLY A 498 20.86 -2.15 26.11
CA GLY A 498 22.10 -2.21 26.90
C GLY A 498 23.36 -2.53 26.09
N LEU A 499 23.25 -2.78 24.77
CA LEU A 499 24.45 -2.87 23.93
C LEU A 499 24.92 -1.44 23.60
N PRO A 500 26.09 -1.03 24.10
CA PRO A 500 26.69 0.26 23.76
C PRO A 500 26.82 0.31 22.22
N GLY A 501 26.21 1.30 21.59
CA GLY A 501 26.26 1.48 20.14
C GLY A 501 24.97 1.15 19.38
N LEU A 502 24.03 0.35 19.90
CA LEU A 502 22.80 0.05 19.18
C LEU A 502 21.89 1.30 19.02
N ALA A 503 21.84 2.15 20.05
CA ALA A 503 21.17 3.45 19.97
C ALA A 503 21.83 4.39 18.97
N GLY A 504 23.18 4.33 18.84
CA GLY A 504 23.95 5.07 17.85
C GLY A 504 23.83 4.50 16.44
N VAL A 505 23.69 3.17 16.30
CA VAL A 505 23.47 2.48 15.01
C VAL A 505 22.07 2.72 14.47
N LEU A 506 21.10 2.71 15.35
CA LEU A 506 19.72 3.03 14.97
C LEU A 506 19.58 4.51 14.61
N ASN A 507 20.68 5.30 14.95
CA ASN A 507 20.62 6.76 14.83
C ASN A 507 19.18 7.22 15.08
N LEU A 508 18.59 6.65 16.18
CA LEU A 508 17.34 7.19 16.69
C LEU A 508 17.77 8.59 17.14
N PRO A 509 17.68 9.61 16.27
CA PRO A 509 17.88 10.96 16.72
C PRO A 509 16.97 11.03 17.91
N GLY A 510 17.48 11.44 19.07
CA GLY A 510 16.65 11.66 20.21
C GLY A 510 15.41 12.29 19.64
N THR A 511 14.30 11.54 19.59
CA THR A 511 13.08 12.04 18.96
C THR A 511 12.92 13.42 19.54
N PRO A 512 13.01 14.51 18.77
CA PRO A 512 12.71 15.80 19.33
C PRO A 512 11.37 15.55 19.95
N GLU A 513 11.27 15.72 21.27
CA GLU A 513 10.02 15.51 21.95
C GLU A 513 8.99 16.21 21.07
N ILE A 514 8.04 15.46 20.47
CA ILE A 514 7.00 16.03 19.61
C ILE A 514 6.31 17.18 20.37
N ALA A 515 6.41 17.16 21.71
CA ALA A 515 6.02 18.22 22.63
C ALA A 515 6.91 19.49 22.61
N GLN A 516 8.15 19.44 22.09
CA GLN A 516 9.07 20.61 22.07
C GLN A 516 9.14 21.34 20.73
N LEU A 517 8.42 20.86 19.71
CA LEU A 517 8.17 21.67 18.53
C LEU A 517 7.53 22.98 19.02
N THR A 518 8.30 24.05 19.00
CA THR A 518 7.83 25.34 19.47
C THR A 518 6.60 25.70 18.65
N PHE A 519 5.43 25.66 19.29
CA PHE A 519 4.12 25.97 18.73
C PHE A 519 4.13 27.25 17.85
N LYS A 520 5.03 28.20 18.14
CA LYS A 520 5.21 29.43 17.38
C LYS A 520 5.77 29.21 15.97
N ASP A 521 6.73 28.32 15.78
CA ASP A 521 7.42 28.12 14.48
C ASP A 521 6.54 27.33 13.53
N ALA A 522 5.87 26.28 14.01
CA ALA A 522 4.90 25.49 13.26
C ALA A 522 3.66 26.35 12.85
N LEU A 523 3.18 27.22 13.76
CA LEU A 523 2.05 28.12 13.48
C LEU A 523 2.39 29.16 12.40
N GLY A 524 3.63 29.63 12.35
CA GLY A 524 4.04 30.70 11.43
C GLY A 524 4.20 30.24 9.98
N ARG A 525 4.89 29.13 9.75
CA ARG A 525 5.30 28.67 8.40
C ARG A 525 4.28 27.73 7.76
N GLY A 526 3.96 26.63 8.43
CA GLY A 526 3.06 25.60 7.89
C GLY A 526 1.64 26.12 7.73
N CYS A 527 1.06 26.67 8.80
CA CYS A 527 -0.28 27.27 8.74
C CYS A 527 -0.35 28.49 7.80
N GLY A 528 0.72 29.31 7.71
CA GLY A 528 0.77 30.45 6.79
C GLY A 528 0.69 30.00 5.33
N MET A 529 1.47 29.00 4.94
CA MET A 529 1.43 28.42 3.58
C MET A 529 0.11 27.69 3.31
N ALA A 530 -0.45 27.00 4.31
CA ALA A 530 -1.76 26.37 4.19
C ALA A 530 -2.88 27.41 4.01
N ALA A 531 -2.84 28.52 4.76
CA ALA A 531 -3.79 29.63 4.60
C ALA A 531 -3.69 30.27 3.22
N LEU A 532 -2.47 30.47 2.69
CA LEU A 532 -2.26 30.95 1.32
C LEU A 532 -2.84 29.98 0.28
N GLY A 533 -2.62 28.68 0.45
CA GLY A 533 -3.20 27.64 -0.43
C GLY A 533 -4.73 27.67 -0.40
N PHE A 534 -5.32 27.80 0.78
CA PHE A 534 -6.77 27.92 0.97
C PHE A 534 -7.32 29.20 0.32
N ALA A 535 -6.68 30.35 0.54
CA ALA A 535 -7.08 31.62 -0.04
C ALA A 535 -6.96 31.61 -1.58
N ALA A 536 -5.89 31.04 -2.12
CA ALA A 536 -5.70 30.88 -3.56
C ALA A 536 -6.79 29.97 -4.16
N ALA A 537 -7.11 28.86 -3.51
CA ALA A 537 -8.20 27.97 -3.94
C ALA A 537 -9.55 28.69 -3.91
N TYR A 538 -9.85 29.43 -2.84
CA TYR A 538 -11.08 30.22 -2.73
C TYR A 538 -11.18 31.25 -3.85
N TYR A 539 -10.11 32.05 -4.06
CA TYR A 539 -10.11 33.07 -5.10
C TYR A 539 -10.33 32.47 -6.49
N LEU A 540 -9.57 31.44 -6.85
CA LEU A 540 -9.62 30.83 -8.19
C LEU A 540 -10.88 30.00 -8.46
N THR A 541 -11.61 29.59 -7.42
CA THR A 541 -12.83 28.76 -7.59
C THR A 541 -14.12 29.52 -7.35
N MET A 542 -14.12 30.51 -6.43
CA MET A 542 -15.32 31.24 -6.02
C MET A 542 -15.37 32.67 -6.56
N VAL A 543 -14.25 33.36 -6.60
CA VAL A 543 -14.19 34.74 -7.08
C VAL A 543 -13.98 34.75 -8.61
N ASP A 544 -13.01 33.99 -9.09
CA ASP A 544 -12.73 33.83 -10.52
C ASP A 544 -13.20 32.44 -11.02
N ALA A 545 -14.48 32.14 -10.85
CA ALA A 545 -15.10 30.84 -11.08
C ALA A 545 -14.86 30.23 -12.48
N GLY A 546 -14.45 31.03 -13.46
CA GLY A 546 -14.08 30.58 -14.80
C GLY A 546 -12.62 30.19 -14.97
N TRP A 547 -11.76 30.37 -13.96
CA TRP A 547 -10.32 30.20 -14.10
C TRP A 547 -9.93 28.78 -14.55
N ASP A 548 -10.49 27.73 -13.93
CA ASP A 548 -10.15 26.32 -14.22
C ASP A 548 -10.45 25.95 -15.68
N TRP A 549 -11.55 26.45 -16.20
CA TRP A 549 -11.93 26.27 -17.60
C TRP A 549 -11.10 27.13 -18.57
N ARG A 550 -10.82 28.41 -18.19
CA ARG A 550 -10.03 29.31 -19.04
C ARG A 550 -8.60 28.87 -19.27
N TRP A 551 -7.88 28.46 -18.20
CA TRP A 551 -6.50 28.03 -18.37
C TRP A 551 -6.41 26.73 -19.21
N ARG A 552 -7.32 25.79 -19.06
CA ARG A 552 -7.38 24.56 -19.85
C ARG A 552 -7.59 24.89 -21.34
N ARG A 553 -8.56 25.74 -21.63
CA ARG A 553 -8.86 26.19 -22.99
C ARG A 553 -7.68 26.95 -23.62
N ASN A 554 -7.04 27.83 -22.84
CA ASN A 554 -5.97 28.69 -23.36
C ASN A 554 -4.61 27.96 -23.43
N SER A 555 -4.42 26.85 -22.72
CA SER A 555 -3.17 26.12 -22.63
C SER A 555 -3.36 24.60 -22.81
N PRO A 556 -3.84 24.13 -23.96
CA PRO A 556 -4.16 22.71 -24.18
C PRO A 556 -2.91 21.80 -24.09
N ARG A 557 -1.71 22.32 -24.41
CA ARG A 557 -0.45 21.58 -24.23
C ARG A 557 -0.15 21.34 -22.75
N LEU A 558 -0.41 22.31 -21.90
CA LEU A 558 -0.21 22.22 -20.46
C LEU A 558 -1.24 21.25 -19.84
N GLU A 559 -2.50 21.32 -20.28
CA GLU A 559 -3.52 20.35 -19.87
C GLU A 559 -3.12 18.93 -20.25
N ALA A 560 -2.69 18.71 -21.49
CA ALA A 560 -2.19 17.39 -21.94
C ALA A 560 -0.97 16.91 -21.13
N ALA A 561 -0.07 17.81 -20.75
CA ALA A 561 1.06 17.49 -19.88
C ALA A 561 0.59 17.02 -18.49
N PHE A 562 -0.37 17.70 -17.87
CA PHE A 562 -0.94 17.29 -16.58
C PHE A 562 -1.77 15.99 -16.68
N GLU A 563 -2.51 15.77 -17.77
CA GLU A 563 -3.25 14.52 -17.95
C GLU A 563 -2.33 13.31 -18.17
N SER A 564 -1.21 13.51 -18.86
CA SER A 564 -0.17 12.49 -19.07
C SER A 564 0.85 12.39 -17.93
N ASP A 565 0.63 13.10 -16.82
CA ASP A 565 1.56 13.20 -15.69
C ASP A 565 2.98 13.62 -16.18
N PHE A 566 3.05 14.71 -16.92
CA PHE A 566 4.25 15.23 -17.59
C PHE A 566 4.92 14.22 -18.56
N GLY A 567 4.11 13.41 -19.22
CA GLY A 567 4.58 12.41 -20.19
C GLY A 567 5.03 11.09 -19.56
N TRP A 568 5.11 10.99 -18.23
CA TRP A 568 5.53 9.76 -17.55
C TRP A 568 4.58 8.60 -17.82
N LYS A 569 3.28 8.84 -17.76
CA LYS A 569 2.26 7.83 -18.08
C LYS A 569 2.41 7.32 -19.52
N THR A 570 2.65 8.22 -20.47
CA THR A 570 2.87 7.88 -21.88
C THR A 570 4.14 7.05 -22.06
N PHE A 571 5.23 7.43 -21.39
CA PHE A 571 6.49 6.68 -21.41
C PHE A 571 6.34 5.27 -20.85
N VAL A 572 5.66 5.12 -19.71
CA VAL A 572 5.44 3.80 -19.10
C VAL A 572 4.56 2.91 -19.99
N MET A 573 3.51 3.46 -20.62
CA MET A 573 2.67 2.70 -21.55
C MET A 573 3.48 2.27 -22.78
N TRP A 574 4.29 3.15 -23.35
CA TRP A 574 5.20 2.81 -24.45
C TRP A 574 6.17 1.68 -24.06
N LEU A 575 6.78 1.77 -22.86
CA LEU A 575 7.68 0.73 -22.35
C LEU A 575 6.96 -0.61 -22.19
N ALA A 576 5.76 -0.61 -21.62
CA ALA A 576 4.93 -1.81 -21.47
C ALA A 576 4.59 -2.45 -22.82
N ASP A 577 4.28 -1.65 -23.84
CA ASP A 577 4.01 -2.13 -25.21
C ASP A 577 5.26 -2.75 -25.82
N ARG A 578 6.46 -2.18 -25.59
CA ARG A 578 7.74 -2.75 -26.06
C ARG A 578 8.06 -4.08 -25.39
N VAL A 579 7.88 -4.16 -24.07
CA VAL A 579 8.05 -5.41 -23.32
C VAL A 579 7.07 -6.48 -23.82
N ALA A 580 5.78 -6.12 -23.99
CA ALA A 580 4.78 -7.02 -24.54
C ALA A 580 5.10 -7.47 -25.97
N ALA A 581 5.64 -6.58 -26.82
CA ALA A 581 6.10 -6.93 -28.16
C ALA A 581 7.28 -7.90 -28.11
N GLY A 582 8.26 -7.68 -27.23
CA GLY A 582 9.36 -8.59 -26.98
C GLY A 582 8.89 -9.96 -26.49
N ALA A 583 7.96 -9.99 -25.52
CA ALA A 583 7.38 -11.23 -25.04
C ALA A 583 6.63 -12.01 -26.14
N ARG A 584 5.85 -11.32 -26.98
CA ARG A 584 5.20 -11.92 -28.17
C ARG A 584 6.22 -12.47 -29.18
N PHE A 585 7.32 -11.76 -29.37
CA PHE A 585 8.41 -12.24 -30.24
C PHE A 585 9.04 -13.51 -29.66
N CYS A 586 9.42 -13.50 -28.38
CA CYS A 586 9.96 -14.67 -27.70
C CYS A 586 9.01 -15.88 -27.76
N GLY A 587 7.71 -15.69 -27.46
CA GLY A 587 6.71 -16.75 -27.55
C GLY A 587 6.52 -17.30 -28.97
N ARG A 588 6.64 -16.48 -30.02
CA ARG A 588 6.52 -16.96 -31.41
C ARG A 588 7.78 -17.64 -31.93
N VAL A 589 8.94 -17.09 -31.58
CA VAL A 589 10.22 -17.54 -32.17
C VAL A 589 10.89 -18.57 -31.28
N LEU A 590 11.02 -18.31 -29.98
CA LEU A 590 11.73 -19.22 -29.08
C LEU A 590 10.85 -20.40 -28.65
N ASP A 591 9.59 -20.13 -28.31
CA ASP A 591 8.68 -21.18 -27.82
C ASP A 591 8.15 -22.03 -28.99
N LYS A 592 7.34 -21.43 -29.90
CA LYS A 592 6.73 -22.20 -30.99
C LYS A 592 7.70 -22.72 -32.05
N LYS A 593 8.71 -21.91 -32.50
CA LYS A 593 9.60 -22.39 -33.54
C LYS A 593 10.76 -23.25 -33.03
N TRP A 594 11.31 -22.90 -31.87
CA TRP A 594 12.46 -23.64 -31.35
C TRP A 594 12.05 -24.80 -30.45
N TRP A 595 11.34 -24.53 -29.37
CA TRP A 595 11.02 -25.60 -28.41
C TRP A 595 9.96 -26.57 -28.92
N ASP A 596 8.82 -26.06 -29.39
CA ASP A 596 7.78 -26.93 -29.95
C ASP A 596 8.28 -27.62 -31.21
N GLY A 597 8.97 -26.89 -32.10
CA GLY A 597 9.55 -27.48 -33.31
C GLY A 597 10.64 -28.53 -33.05
N LEU A 598 11.43 -28.37 -31.97
CA LEU A 598 12.43 -29.35 -31.56
C LEU A 598 11.78 -30.60 -30.90
N ILE A 599 10.74 -30.40 -30.08
CA ILE A 599 9.99 -31.46 -29.46
C ILE A 599 9.17 -32.23 -30.50
N GLU A 600 8.41 -31.55 -31.34
CA GLU A 600 7.62 -32.15 -32.41
C GLU A 600 8.52 -32.85 -33.45
N GLY A 601 9.60 -32.17 -33.87
CA GLY A 601 10.58 -32.74 -34.80
C GLY A 601 11.28 -33.98 -34.23
N SER A 602 11.60 -34.02 -32.93
CA SER A 602 12.17 -35.21 -32.28
C SER A 602 11.15 -36.33 -32.16
N ALA A 603 9.88 -36.01 -31.89
CA ALA A 603 8.79 -36.98 -31.83
C ALA A 603 8.50 -37.56 -33.23
N ASP A 604 8.49 -36.75 -34.28
CA ASP A 604 8.32 -37.20 -35.67
C ASP A 604 9.52 -38.02 -36.13
N GLY A 605 10.73 -37.63 -35.75
CA GLY A 605 11.94 -38.43 -35.98
C GLY A 605 11.90 -39.79 -35.31
N ALA A 606 11.44 -39.85 -34.04
CA ALA A 606 11.25 -41.09 -33.30
C ALA A 606 10.16 -41.98 -33.94
N ARG A 607 9.05 -41.36 -34.41
CA ARG A 607 7.98 -42.03 -35.13
C ARG A 607 8.48 -42.63 -36.46
N GLY A 608 9.21 -41.81 -37.27
CA GLY A 608 9.80 -42.28 -38.51
C GLY A 608 10.82 -43.42 -38.31
N LEU A 609 11.64 -43.31 -37.23
CA LEU A 609 12.53 -44.41 -36.84
C LEU A 609 11.76 -45.68 -36.46
N SER A 610 10.68 -45.53 -35.66
CA SER A 610 9.80 -46.61 -35.27
C SER A 610 9.12 -47.28 -36.47
N GLU A 611 8.62 -46.51 -37.44
CA GLU A 611 8.02 -47.01 -38.68
C GLU A 611 9.06 -47.74 -39.56
N THR A 612 10.26 -47.21 -39.62
CA THR A 612 11.37 -47.85 -40.34
C THR A 612 11.74 -49.17 -39.69
N LEU A 613 11.88 -49.19 -38.35
CA LEU A 613 12.15 -50.42 -37.58
C LEU A 613 11.01 -51.44 -37.71
N ALA A 614 9.77 -50.98 -37.69
CA ALA A 614 8.58 -51.81 -37.88
C ALA A 614 8.54 -52.42 -39.28
N GLY A 615 9.05 -51.68 -40.31
CA GLY A 615 9.19 -52.19 -41.66
C GLY A 615 10.17 -53.37 -41.77
N TYR A 616 11.18 -53.44 -40.91
CA TYR A 616 12.08 -54.60 -40.79
C TYR A 616 11.49 -55.77 -40.01
N ALA A 617 10.42 -55.56 -39.24
CA ALA A 617 9.70 -56.59 -38.54
C ALA A 617 8.67 -57.25 -39.48
N SER A 618 9.16 -58.03 -40.45
CA SER A 618 8.35 -58.64 -41.51
C SER A 618 7.35 -59.70 -41.01
N GLY A 619 7.42 -60.12 -39.75
CA GLY A 619 6.64 -61.27 -39.18
C GLY A 619 7.02 -62.60 -39.72
N ARG A 620 8.00 -62.71 -40.63
CA ARG A 620 8.47 -63.92 -41.19
C ARG A 620 9.69 -64.43 -40.43
N LEU A 621 9.61 -65.66 -39.91
CA LEU A 621 10.64 -66.24 -39.06
C LEU A 621 12.02 -66.29 -39.78
N ASN A 622 12.03 -66.52 -41.10
CA ASN A 622 13.26 -66.57 -41.88
C ASN A 622 14.02 -65.23 -41.88
N ASP A 623 13.32 -64.06 -41.87
CA ASP A 623 13.98 -62.72 -41.89
C ASP A 623 14.65 -62.48 -40.53
N TYR A 624 14.04 -62.93 -39.44
CA TYR A 624 14.64 -62.82 -38.11
C TYR A 624 15.86 -63.74 -37.93
N LEU A 625 15.83 -64.94 -38.55
CA LEU A 625 16.97 -65.85 -38.55
C LEU A 625 18.19 -65.28 -39.26
N TRP A 626 18.00 -64.53 -40.35
CA TRP A 626 19.08 -63.77 -41.01
C TRP A 626 19.68 -62.68 -40.14
N TRP A 627 18.87 -61.93 -39.42
CA TRP A 627 19.35 -60.91 -38.47
C TRP A 627 20.12 -61.52 -37.31
N ILE A 628 19.66 -62.63 -36.77
CA ILE A 628 20.35 -63.37 -35.72
C ILE A 628 21.68 -63.92 -36.25
N ALA A 629 21.70 -64.48 -37.45
CA ALA A 629 22.92 -64.97 -38.06
C ALA A 629 23.94 -63.86 -38.34
N ALA A 630 23.51 -62.71 -38.84
CA ALA A 630 24.35 -61.55 -39.05
C ALA A 630 24.92 -61.00 -37.75
N ALA A 631 24.12 -60.89 -36.70
CA ALA A 631 24.56 -60.46 -35.36
C ALA A 631 25.56 -61.47 -34.74
N ALA A 632 25.32 -62.78 -34.87
CA ALA A 632 26.23 -63.79 -34.40
C ALA A 632 27.57 -63.77 -35.17
N ALA A 633 27.56 -63.57 -36.50
CA ALA A 633 28.76 -63.43 -37.27
C ALA A 633 29.59 -62.16 -36.91
N LEU A 634 28.90 -61.02 -36.62
CA LEU A 634 29.54 -59.81 -36.10
C LEU A 634 30.16 -60.00 -34.73
N LEU A 635 29.47 -60.67 -33.82
CA LEU A 635 29.99 -60.99 -32.48
C LEU A 635 31.16 -62.02 -32.53
N MET A 636 31.09 -63.03 -33.39
CA MET A 636 32.20 -63.93 -33.61
C MET A 636 33.41 -63.29 -34.28
N GLY A 637 33.19 -62.36 -35.24
CA GLY A 637 34.27 -61.60 -35.86
C GLY A 637 34.95 -60.64 -34.89
N ARG A 638 34.25 -60.22 -33.81
CA ARG A 638 34.79 -59.37 -32.74
C ARG A 638 35.49 -60.17 -31.65
N ALA A 639 35.10 -61.42 -31.43
CA ALA A 639 35.71 -62.33 -30.47
C ALA A 639 36.99 -63.01 -31.04
N LEU A 640 37.21 -63.00 -32.35
CA LEU A 640 38.39 -63.48 -33.05
C LEU A 640 39.45 -62.44 -33.34
N ARG A 641 39.20 -61.21 -32.96
CA ARG A 641 40.16 -60.06 -32.88
C ARG A 641 40.55 -59.83 -31.41
#